data_1f48b87fef6252434150c7a545f5f485
#
_entry.id   1f48b87fef6252434150c7a545f5f485
#
_cell.length_a   1.000
_cell.length_b   1.000
_cell.length_c   1.000
_cell.angle_alpha   90.00
_cell.angle_beta   90.00
_cell.angle_gamma   90.00
#
_symmetry.space_group_name_H-M   'P 1'
#
loop_
_entity.id
_entity.type
_entity.pdbx_description
1 polymer ?
#
loop_
_entity_poly.entity_id
_entity_poly.type
_entity_poly.pdbx_seq_one_letter_code
_entity_poly.pdbx_strand_id
1 'polypeptide(L)'
;MTENNTTQQTAPAETRAESPAENAAENTAENTVEITEALRAEYAELTDKIRAARRAYYNEDAPFLSDAEYDALYRRLEIIEAEHPHLIANDSPTQEVGGEAIEAFAPVTHLQRMYSLEDVFSFEELCTWLTKTEENTRNLTGSAPQWLTELKIDGLAVNLLYRNGTLVRAATRGDGTTGEDVTHNVRTIASIPQQLTGENHPEEIEIRGEVFISSADFEKLNESMIAAGKNPFANPRNAAAGSLRQKDAAITASRPLSMYVHGIGSRTGLDIATQYETYDLLASWGLPVSPYSEIADNTEAVFDFINKYGEQRHSLVHEIDGIVIKVNDFATQAQLGYTSRVPRWAVAYKYPPEEVHTKLLDIRVDVGRTGRVTPYGVMEPVFVSGSTVERATLHNQDVVKAKGVLIGDTVVLRKAGDVIPEIVAPVVALRDGTEREFVMPSECPSCGSPLAPGKEGDVDLRCTNPRSCPAQLTERVYYAASRGAFDIEALGFEAAKALTSPATPDTPPLTTEAHLFSLNIEDLREVTIEREKKVKGVGTGKMERVPYFYTKPTKARPEPKPTKNTLNLFAELEKAKQQPLWRVLVALSIRHVGPTAARALAAEFGSMQAIREADRERLAAVDGVGTTIADSIIEWFAEDWHAEVVDSWAAAGVRMEDTRDESVERTLEGLTVVVTGTLNGYTRDGAKEAIISRGGKASGSVSKRTHFVVAGANAGSKLDKAQQLGLKVLDEEGFTALLEGGPEAVEATAE
;
A
#
# COMPACT_ATOMS: atom_id res chain seq x y z
N MET A 1 64.21 -27.23 37.23
CA MET A 1 65.27 -27.57 36.28
C MET A 1 65.15 -26.51 35.20
N THR A 2 65.87 -25.47 35.33
CA THR A 2 67.17 -25.17 34.72
C THR A 2 66.94 -24.70 33.29
N GLU A 3 67.36 -23.62 32.73
CA GLU A 3 68.31 -22.52 33.07
C GLU A 3 68.24 -21.58 31.86
N ASN A 4 68.16 -20.25 32.07
CA ASN A 4 69.25 -19.29 31.95
C ASN A 4 69.88 -19.20 30.54
N ASN A 5 70.18 -18.08 29.90
CA ASN A 5 70.82 -16.81 30.33
C ASN A 5 70.85 -15.85 29.14
N THR A 6 70.59 -14.61 29.28
CA THR A 6 71.43 -13.44 29.66
C THR A 6 72.06 -12.69 28.45
N THR A 7 71.63 -11.43 28.33
CA THR A 7 72.34 -10.15 28.20
C THR A 7 73.41 -9.92 27.07
N GLN A 8 73.32 -8.87 26.33
CA GLN A 8 74.04 -7.60 26.62
C GLN A 8 73.75 -6.48 25.61
N GLN A 9 73.62 -5.28 26.21
CA GLN A 9 73.64 -3.97 25.62
C GLN A 9 74.94 -3.61 24.90
N THR A 10 74.85 -2.77 23.89
CA THR A 10 75.72 -1.54 23.78
C THR A 10 75.17 -0.61 22.69
N ALA A 11 74.94 0.64 23.05
CA ALA A 11 74.89 1.83 22.20
C ALA A 11 76.24 2.57 22.39
N PRO A 12 76.54 3.74 21.78
CA PRO A 12 76.04 4.40 20.58
C PRO A 12 77.18 4.89 19.64
N ALA A 13 76.82 5.42 18.45
CA ALA A 13 77.69 6.49 17.84
C ALA A 13 76.87 7.30 16.82
N GLU A 14 76.81 8.59 17.07
CA GLU A 14 76.34 9.68 16.19
C GLU A 14 77.19 9.82 14.95
N THR A 15 76.55 10.12 13.79
CA THR A 15 77.09 11.06 12.79
C THR A 15 75.98 11.54 11.80
N ARG A 16 75.75 12.82 11.91
CA ARG A 16 75.49 13.89 10.93
C ARG A 16 74.58 13.66 9.73
N ALA A 17 73.63 14.58 9.63
CA ALA A 17 72.64 14.85 8.60
C ALA A 17 73.19 15.15 7.21
N GLU A 18 72.53 14.62 6.19
CA GLU A 18 72.34 15.22 4.87
C GLU A 18 70.88 15.12 4.45
N SER A 19 70.35 16.21 3.89
CA SER A 19 68.98 16.42 3.52
C SER A 19 68.57 15.59 2.30
N PRO A 20 67.37 14.94 2.31
CA PRO A 20 66.85 14.28 1.13
C PRO A 20 65.59 15.01 0.65
N ALA A 21 65.68 15.79 -0.34
CA ALA A 21 64.52 16.41 -1.02
C ALA A 21 64.31 15.97 -2.49
N GLU A 22 65.11 15.05 -3.01
CA GLU A 22 64.96 14.63 -4.43
C GLU A 22 64.71 13.11 -4.67
N ASN A 23 64.74 12.24 -3.65
CA ASN A 23 64.47 10.81 -3.82
C ASN A 23 63.07 10.35 -3.32
N ALA A 24 62.20 11.31 -2.94
CA ALA A 24 60.86 10.98 -2.45
C ALA A 24 59.79 10.94 -3.55
N ALA A 25 60.05 11.40 -4.73
CA ALA A 25 59.04 11.51 -5.81
C ALA A 25 59.01 10.25 -6.73
N GLU A 26 60.10 9.54 -6.93
CA GLU A 26 60.11 8.32 -7.75
C GLU A 26 59.73 7.06 -6.96
N ASN A 27 60.00 7.01 -5.66
CA ASN A 27 59.56 5.87 -4.81
C ASN A 27 58.10 5.92 -4.41
N THR A 28 57.44 7.09 -4.49
CA THR A 28 56.02 7.22 -4.20
C THR A 28 55.11 6.78 -5.36
N ALA A 29 55.59 6.88 -6.61
CA ALA A 29 54.80 6.48 -7.77
C ALA A 29 54.79 4.95 -7.99
N GLU A 30 55.94 4.24 -7.79
CA GLU A 30 56.00 2.78 -7.90
C GLU A 30 55.31 2.07 -6.71
N ASN A 31 55.43 2.59 -5.50
CA ASN A 31 54.72 2.04 -4.36
C ASN A 31 53.20 2.27 -4.38
N THR A 32 52.73 3.38 -5.02
CA THR A 32 51.28 3.65 -5.17
C THR A 32 50.64 2.78 -6.24
N VAL A 33 51.34 2.33 -7.25
CA VAL A 33 50.80 1.45 -8.30
C VAL A 33 50.71 0.00 -7.79
N GLU A 34 51.72 -0.50 -7.09
CA GLU A 34 51.72 -1.86 -6.53
C GLU A 34 50.73 -2.03 -5.39
N ILE A 35 50.61 -1.04 -4.49
CA ILE A 35 49.59 -0.99 -3.43
C ILE A 35 48.17 -0.90 -4.04
N THR A 36 47.96 -0.23 -5.17
CA THR A 36 46.65 -0.11 -5.80
C THR A 36 46.17 -1.41 -6.44
N GLU A 37 47.02 -2.28 -7.00
CA GLU A 37 46.62 -3.56 -7.57
C GLU A 37 46.25 -4.59 -6.46
N ALA A 38 47.07 -4.72 -5.44
CA ALA A 38 46.78 -5.59 -4.28
C ALA A 38 45.55 -5.12 -3.53
N LEU A 39 45.38 -3.82 -3.34
CA LEU A 39 44.21 -3.24 -2.67
C LEU A 39 42.94 -3.37 -3.50
N ARG A 40 43.02 -3.25 -4.82
CA ARG A 40 41.87 -3.54 -5.72
C ARG A 40 41.46 -5.01 -5.67
N ALA A 41 42.41 -5.92 -5.61
CA ALA A 41 42.14 -7.35 -5.46
C ALA A 41 41.47 -7.64 -4.10
N GLU A 42 41.98 -7.06 -3.00
CA GLU A 42 41.37 -7.17 -1.67
C GLU A 42 39.96 -6.57 -1.65
N TYR A 43 39.78 -5.40 -2.25
CA TYR A 43 38.47 -4.72 -2.37
C TYR A 43 37.45 -5.58 -3.12
N ALA A 44 37.86 -6.16 -4.26
CA ALA A 44 37.00 -7.05 -5.06
C ALA A 44 36.65 -8.34 -4.29
N GLU A 45 37.62 -8.97 -3.63
CA GLU A 45 37.38 -10.18 -2.83
C GLU A 45 36.45 -9.93 -1.66
N LEU A 46 36.62 -8.81 -0.93
CA LEU A 46 35.74 -8.38 0.16
C LEU A 46 34.34 -8.12 -0.34
N THR A 47 34.20 -7.39 -1.46
CA THR A 47 32.90 -7.08 -2.09
C THR A 47 32.16 -8.34 -2.47
N ASP A 48 32.82 -9.30 -3.11
CA ASP A 48 32.22 -10.57 -3.51
C ASP A 48 31.83 -11.45 -2.32
N LYS A 49 32.70 -11.52 -1.30
CA LYS A 49 32.38 -12.25 -0.05
C LYS A 49 31.20 -11.67 0.71
N ILE A 50 31.15 -10.35 0.83
CA ILE A 50 30.05 -9.65 1.51
C ILE A 50 28.76 -9.83 0.74
N ARG A 51 28.77 -9.73 -0.60
CA ARG A 51 27.60 -9.99 -1.45
C ARG A 51 27.12 -11.44 -1.34
N ALA A 52 28.04 -12.39 -1.36
CA ALA A 52 27.71 -13.82 -1.19
C ALA A 52 27.11 -14.08 0.22
N ALA A 53 27.71 -13.49 1.26
CA ALA A 53 27.18 -13.63 2.62
C ALA A 53 25.82 -12.97 2.79
N ARG A 54 25.58 -11.80 2.20
CA ARG A 54 24.26 -11.17 2.15
C ARG A 54 23.22 -12.06 1.46
N ARG A 55 23.57 -12.62 0.32
CA ARG A 55 22.68 -13.53 -0.42
C ARG A 55 22.32 -14.77 0.40
N ALA A 56 23.33 -15.41 1.00
CA ALA A 56 23.13 -16.59 1.85
C ALA A 56 22.30 -16.27 3.10
N TYR A 57 22.54 -15.10 3.72
CA TYR A 57 21.82 -14.67 4.92
C TYR A 57 20.38 -14.22 4.64
N TYR A 58 20.18 -13.38 3.61
CA TYR A 58 18.88 -12.78 3.33
C TYR A 58 17.99 -13.57 2.40
N ASN A 59 18.58 -14.33 1.47
CA ASN A 59 17.83 -15.01 0.40
C ASN A 59 17.75 -16.52 0.58
N GLU A 60 18.75 -17.15 1.19
CA GLU A 60 18.87 -18.62 1.24
C GLU A 60 18.62 -19.20 2.64
N ASP A 61 18.48 -18.32 3.65
CA ASP A 61 18.34 -18.71 5.07
C ASP A 61 19.46 -19.69 5.57
N ALA A 62 20.61 -19.63 4.91
CA ALA A 62 21.76 -20.52 5.10
C ALA A 62 23.07 -19.71 5.25
N PRO A 63 23.19 -18.86 6.31
CA PRO A 63 24.38 -18.05 6.51
C PRO A 63 25.62 -18.94 6.71
N PHE A 64 26.65 -18.73 5.89
CA PHE A 64 27.94 -19.40 6.01
C PHE A 64 29.01 -18.61 6.77
N LEU A 65 28.71 -17.35 7.14
CA LEU A 65 29.49 -16.52 8.03
C LEU A 65 28.70 -16.23 9.31
N SER A 66 29.38 -16.14 10.43
CA SER A 66 28.79 -15.58 11.65
C SER A 66 28.66 -14.06 11.52
N ASP A 67 27.74 -13.45 12.29
CA ASP A 67 27.53 -12.00 12.31
C ASP A 67 28.84 -11.25 12.59
N ALA A 68 29.71 -11.80 13.48
CA ALA A 68 30.99 -11.19 13.83
C ALA A 68 32.02 -11.27 12.66
N GLU A 69 32.03 -12.34 11.89
CA GLU A 69 32.88 -12.48 10.69
C GLU A 69 32.40 -11.55 9.58
N TYR A 70 31.09 -11.47 9.37
CA TYR A 70 30.50 -10.54 8.43
C TYR A 70 30.83 -9.08 8.77
N ASP A 71 30.64 -8.67 10.03
CA ASP A 71 30.95 -7.33 10.51
C ASP A 71 32.43 -6.97 10.35
N ALA A 72 33.33 -7.92 10.55
CA ALA A 72 34.75 -7.72 10.35
C ALA A 72 35.12 -7.46 8.89
N LEU A 73 34.51 -8.22 7.94
CA LEU A 73 34.71 -8.03 6.50
C LEU A 73 34.11 -6.68 6.05
N TYR A 74 32.94 -6.33 6.54
CA TYR A 74 32.25 -5.09 6.21
C TYR A 74 33.04 -3.87 6.68
N ARG A 75 33.50 -3.87 7.94
CA ARG A 75 34.34 -2.80 8.48
C ARG A 75 35.65 -2.64 7.72
N ARG A 76 36.26 -3.76 7.29
CA ARG A 76 37.48 -3.72 6.47
C ARG A 76 37.22 -3.03 5.12
N LEU A 77 36.08 -3.31 4.50
CA LEU A 77 35.68 -2.65 3.25
C LEU A 77 35.45 -1.14 3.47
N GLU A 78 34.77 -0.74 4.55
CA GLU A 78 34.57 0.66 4.93
C GLU A 78 35.89 1.42 5.13
N ILE A 79 36.88 0.77 5.78
CA ILE A 79 38.21 1.36 5.98
C ILE A 79 38.91 1.60 4.62
N ILE A 80 38.89 0.59 3.73
CA ILE A 80 39.48 0.75 2.40
C ILE A 80 38.83 1.88 1.62
N GLU A 81 37.51 2.00 1.68
CA GLU A 81 36.75 3.06 1.01
C GLU A 81 37.01 4.44 1.60
N ALA A 82 37.16 4.54 2.92
CA ALA A 82 37.49 5.79 3.59
C ALA A 82 38.91 6.28 3.28
N GLU A 83 39.88 5.36 3.20
CA GLU A 83 41.27 5.66 2.87
C GLU A 83 41.48 5.90 1.37
N HIS A 84 40.66 5.27 0.51
CA HIS A 84 40.74 5.29 -0.94
C HIS A 84 39.41 5.55 -1.63
N PRO A 85 38.82 6.76 -1.50
CA PRO A 85 37.49 7.06 -2.06
C PRO A 85 37.35 6.84 -3.57
N HIS A 86 38.43 6.83 -4.31
CA HIS A 86 38.45 6.57 -5.76
C HIS A 86 38.27 5.10 -6.14
N LEU A 87 38.31 4.17 -5.16
CA LEU A 87 38.03 2.75 -5.36
C LEU A 87 36.53 2.43 -5.19
N ILE A 88 35.75 3.34 -4.63
CA ILE A 88 34.32 3.11 -4.38
C ILE A 88 33.60 2.87 -5.71
N ALA A 89 33.15 1.62 -5.91
CA ALA A 89 32.29 1.29 -7.03
C ALA A 89 30.83 1.71 -6.72
N ASN A 90 30.07 2.13 -7.74
CA ASN A 90 28.67 2.54 -7.58
C ASN A 90 27.79 1.41 -7.03
N ASP A 91 28.25 0.19 -7.12
CA ASP A 91 27.59 -1.02 -6.65
C ASP A 91 28.30 -1.66 -5.44
N SER A 92 29.13 -0.89 -4.71
CA SER A 92 29.76 -1.38 -3.48
C SER A 92 28.71 -1.78 -2.43
N PRO A 93 28.90 -2.88 -1.69
CA PRO A 93 28.04 -3.23 -0.55
C PRO A 93 27.95 -2.18 0.54
N THR A 94 28.88 -1.24 0.62
CA THR A 94 28.82 -0.11 1.57
C THR A 94 27.96 1.03 1.05
N GLN A 95 27.80 1.16 -0.27
CA GLN A 95 26.93 2.11 -0.93
C GLN A 95 25.51 1.55 -1.13
N GLU A 96 25.40 0.25 -1.17
CA GLU A 96 24.11 -0.46 -1.10
C GLU A 96 23.73 -0.63 0.36
N VAL A 97 22.78 0.15 0.83
CA VAL A 97 22.12 -0.10 2.13
C VAL A 97 21.53 -1.50 2.08
N GLY A 98 22.05 -2.40 2.87
CA GLY A 98 21.62 -3.78 2.91
C GLY A 98 20.16 -3.86 3.33
N GLY A 99 19.27 -4.21 2.37
CA GLY A 99 17.83 -4.20 2.56
C GLY A 99 17.29 -2.77 2.61
N GLU A 100 17.46 -1.99 1.57
CA GLU A 100 16.64 -0.80 1.38
C GLU A 100 15.18 -1.23 1.43
N ALA A 101 14.53 -0.88 2.55
CA ALA A 101 13.09 -0.70 2.55
C ALA A 101 12.83 0.35 1.46
N ILE A 102 12.34 -0.10 0.29
CA ILE A 102 11.85 0.80 -0.74
C ILE A 102 10.87 1.71 -0.02
N GLU A 103 11.13 3.01 -0.02
CA GLU A 103 10.19 4.02 0.44
C GLU A 103 8.83 3.68 -0.18
N ALA A 104 7.74 3.92 0.56
CA ALA A 104 6.39 3.63 0.14
C ALA A 104 6.26 3.87 -1.37
N PHE A 105 5.93 2.83 -2.13
CA PHE A 105 5.94 2.77 -3.59
C PHE A 105 5.66 4.12 -4.23
N ALA A 106 6.59 4.61 -5.05
CA ALA A 106 6.48 5.91 -5.71
C ALA A 106 5.17 5.96 -6.52
N PRO A 107 4.43 7.08 -6.50
CA PRO A 107 3.25 7.22 -7.33
C PRO A 107 3.65 7.30 -8.81
N VAL A 108 2.93 6.57 -9.65
CA VAL A 108 3.14 6.50 -11.10
C VAL A 108 1.86 6.88 -11.82
N THR A 109 1.93 7.88 -12.70
CA THR A 109 0.83 8.24 -13.59
C THR A 109 0.82 7.34 -14.81
N HIS A 110 -0.33 6.73 -15.12
CA HIS A 110 -0.54 5.94 -16.34
C HIS A 110 -0.58 6.85 -17.57
N LEU A 111 -0.02 6.42 -18.69
CA LEU A 111 -0.09 7.15 -19.96
C LEU A 111 -1.53 7.24 -20.45
N GLN A 112 -2.29 6.16 -20.31
CA GLN A 112 -3.73 6.13 -20.51
C GLN A 112 -4.44 5.62 -19.27
N ARG A 113 -5.48 6.34 -18.84
CA ARG A 113 -6.26 5.99 -17.64
C ARG A 113 -6.72 4.54 -17.66
N MET A 114 -6.59 3.84 -16.53
CA MET A 114 -7.14 2.51 -16.27
C MET A 114 -8.56 2.65 -15.72
N TYR A 115 -9.55 2.24 -16.51
CA TYR A 115 -10.95 2.31 -16.11
C TYR A 115 -11.36 1.11 -15.27
N SER A 116 -12.42 1.27 -14.47
CA SER A 116 -13.16 0.17 -13.89
C SER A 116 -14.10 -0.42 -14.91
N LEU A 117 -14.88 -1.44 -14.54
CA LEU A 117 -15.96 -1.99 -15.36
C LEU A 117 -17.31 -1.68 -14.71
N GLU A 118 -18.37 -1.63 -15.51
CA GLU A 118 -19.73 -1.68 -15.02
C GLU A 118 -20.03 -3.12 -14.62
N ASP A 119 -20.58 -3.33 -13.40
CA ASP A 119 -20.92 -4.65 -12.92
C ASP A 119 -22.44 -4.89 -13.13
N VAL A 120 -22.79 -6.09 -13.62
CA VAL A 120 -24.18 -6.59 -13.72
C VAL A 120 -24.26 -7.94 -13.04
N PHE A 121 -25.37 -8.22 -12.36
CA PHE A 121 -25.53 -9.36 -11.46
C PHE A 121 -26.61 -10.35 -11.90
N SER A 122 -27.31 -10.06 -12.98
CA SER A 122 -28.35 -10.92 -13.54
C SER A 122 -28.27 -10.98 -15.06
N PHE A 123 -28.81 -12.06 -15.65
CA PHE A 123 -28.96 -12.17 -17.09
C PHE A 123 -29.87 -11.08 -17.68
N GLU A 124 -30.85 -10.60 -16.93
CA GLU A 124 -31.77 -9.54 -17.35
C GLU A 124 -31.02 -8.21 -17.49
N GLU A 125 -30.20 -7.83 -16.49
CA GLU A 125 -29.35 -6.65 -16.54
C GLU A 125 -28.34 -6.75 -17.69
N LEU A 126 -27.70 -7.91 -17.85
CA LEU A 126 -26.76 -8.15 -18.94
C LEU A 126 -27.44 -8.05 -20.29
N CYS A 127 -28.62 -8.66 -20.48
CA CYS A 127 -29.39 -8.56 -21.72
C CYS A 127 -29.73 -7.11 -22.06
N THR A 128 -30.14 -6.33 -21.09
CA THR A 128 -30.41 -4.89 -21.25
C THR A 128 -29.16 -4.13 -21.71
N TRP A 129 -28.02 -4.40 -21.09
CA TRP A 129 -26.74 -3.78 -21.46
C TRP A 129 -26.29 -4.19 -22.89
N LEU A 130 -26.36 -5.49 -23.21
CA LEU A 130 -26.00 -6.02 -24.54
C LEU A 130 -26.89 -5.41 -25.64
N THR A 131 -28.21 -5.40 -25.43
CA THR A 131 -29.18 -4.82 -26.41
C THR A 131 -28.88 -3.34 -26.67
N LYS A 132 -28.69 -2.56 -25.62
CA LYS A 132 -28.38 -1.13 -25.70
C LYS A 132 -27.05 -0.88 -26.43
N THR A 133 -26.02 -1.69 -26.13
CA THR A 133 -24.70 -1.55 -26.74
C THR A 133 -24.73 -1.98 -28.20
N GLU A 134 -25.49 -3.03 -28.56
CA GLU A 134 -25.72 -3.45 -29.93
C GLU A 134 -26.47 -2.38 -30.76
N GLU A 135 -27.53 -1.78 -30.22
CA GLU A 135 -28.25 -0.67 -30.87
C GLU A 135 -27.33 0.53 -31.13
N ASN A 136 -26.54 0.93 -30.10
CA ASN A 136 -25.56 2.01 -30.24
C ASN A 136 -24.52 1.68 -31.32
N THR A 137 -23.99 0.47 -31.33
CA THR A 137 -23.01 0.02 -32.33
C THR A 137 -23.62 0.02 -33.74
N ARG A 138 -24.83 -0.51 -33.93
CA ARG A 138 -25.52 -0.46 -35.21
C ARG A 138 -25.74 0.96 -35.71
N ASN A 139 -26.07 1.88 -34.82
CA ASN A 139 -26.26 3.29 -35.18
C ASN A 139 -24.95 3.96 -35.62
N LEU A 140 -23.79 3.54 -35.05
CA LEU A 140 -22.48 4.08 -35.38
C LEU A 140 -21.83 3.43 -36.60
N THR A 141 -21.94 2.10 -36.75
CA THR A 141 -21.18 1.32 -37.73
C THR A 141 -22.06 0.67 -38.83
N GLY A 142 -23.38 0.63 -38.62
CA GLY A 142 -24.32 -0.08 -39.49
C GLY A 142 -24.41 -1.60 -39.27
N SER A 143 -23.63 -2.17 -38.38
CA SER A 143 -23.58 -3.61 -38.07
C SER A 143 -23.62 -3.89 -36.55
N ALA A 144 -24.00 -5.14 -36.20
CA ALA A 144 -23.91 -5.60 -34.82
C ALA A 144 -22.43 -5.74 -34.40
N PRO A 145 -22.12 -5.55 -33.10
CA PRO A 145 -20.78 -5.81 -32.61
C PRO A 145 -20.46 -7.30 -32.57
N GLN A 146 -19.20 -7.64 -32.73
CA GLN A 146 -18.68 -8.92 -32.32
C GLN A 146 -18.24 -8.80 -30.86
N TRP A 147 -18.64 -9.74 -30.01
CA TRP A 147 -18.33 -9.76 -28.61
C TRP A 147 -17.06 -10.59 -28.33
N LEU A 148 -16.22 -10.10 -27.45
CA LEU A 148 -15.15 -10.86 -26.84
C LEU A 148 -15.56 -11.18 -25.40
N THR A 149 -15.53 -12.46 -25.05
CA THR A 149 -15.80 -12.96 -23.70
C THR A 149 -14.52 -13.50 -23.06
N GLU A 150 -14.27 -13.17 -21.83
CA GLU A 150 -13.08 -13.59 -21.08
C GLU A 150 -13.39 -13.77 -19.60
N LEU A 151 -12.58 -14.59 -18.92
CA LEU A 151 -12.70 -14.80 -17.48
C LEU A 151 -12.29 -13.54 -16.73
N LYS A 152 -13.11 -13.12 -15.78
CA LYS A 152 -12.76 -12.07 -14.83
C LYS A 152 -11.90 -12.66 -13.70
N ILE A 153 -10.59 -12.55 -13.84
CA ILE A 153 -9.63 -13.08 -12.89
C ILE A 153 -9.71 -12.30 -11.58
N ASP A 154 -9.75 -13.00 -10.47
CA ASP A 154 -9.74 -12.40 -9.14
C ASP A 154 -8.29 -12.22 -8.63
N GLY A 155 -7.68 -11.11 -9.01
CA GLY A 155 -6.28 -10.80 -8.75
C GLY A 155 -6.02 -9.34 -8.43
N LEU A 156 -4.86 -8.83 -8.86
CA LEU A 156 -4.46 -7.42 -8.76
C LEU A 156 -4.10 -6.88 -10.14
N ALA A 157 -4.82 -5.83 -10.56
CA ALA A 157 -4.60 -5.18 -11.85
C ALA A 157 -3.25 -4.45 -11.90
N VAL A 158 -2.48 -4.71 -12.95
CA VAL A 158 -1.16 -4.12 -13.20
C VAL A 158 -1.07 -3.60 -14.63
N ASN A 159 -0.40 -2.48 -14.79
CA ASN A 159 -0.04 -1.87 -16.06
C ASN A 159 1.47 -1.98 -16.28
N LEU A 160 1.87 -2.65 -17.36
CA LEU A 160 3.26 -2.83 -17.77
C LEU A 160 3.58 -1.84 -18.90
N LEU A 161 4.63 -1.05 -18.74
CA LEU A 161 5.12 -0.16 -19.79
C LEU A 161 6.37 -0.75 -20.43
N TYR A 162 6.28 -1.05 -21.71
CA TYR A 162 7.41 -1.46 -22.52
C TYR A 162 7.81 -0.33 -23.49
N ARG A 163 9.13 -0.13 -23.62
CA ARG A 163 9.74 0.75 -24.64
C ARG A 163 10.70 -0.05 -25.49
N ASN A 164 10.51 -0.04 -26.79
CA ASN A 164 11.33 -0.82 -27.73
C ASN A 164 11.48 -2.29 -27.26
N GLY A 165 10.38 -2.89 -26.82
CA GLY A 165 10.33 -4.26 -26.32
C GLY A 165 10.91 -4.51 -24.93
N THR A 166 11.49 -3.49 -24.24
CA THR A 166 12.06 -3.63 -22.88
C THR A 166 11.08 -3.15 -21.82
N LEU A 167 10.87 -3.93 -20.74
CA LEU A 167 10.06 -3.54 -19.60
C LEU A 167 10.75 -2.42 -18.82
N VAL A 168 10.21 -1.21 -18.89
CA VAL A 168 10.75 -0.04 -18.21
C VAL A 168 10.04 0.26 -16.91
N ARG A 169 8.72 -0.06 -16.81
CA ARG A 169 7.93 0.26 -15.62
C ARG A 169 6.74 -0.69 -15.48
N ALA A 170 6.36 -0.96 -14.24
CA ALA A 170 5.11 -1.63 -13.89
C ALA A 170 4.43 -0.88 -12.75
N ALA A 171 3.12 -0.67 -12.84
CA ALA A 171 2.36 0.05 -11.83
C ALA A 171 1.03 -0.65 -11.51
N THR A 172 0.58 -0.57 -10.25
CA THR A 172 -0.78 -0.99 -9.88
C THR A 172 -1.79 -0.02 -10.48
N ARG A 173 -3.06 -0.43 -10.61
CA ARG A 173 -4.12 0.44 -11.15
C ARG A 173 -4.28 1.74 -10.35
N GLY A 174 -4.16 1.69 -9.01
CA GLY A 174 -4.43 2.82 -8.13
C GLY A 174 -5.86 3.35 -8.30
N ASP A 175 -5.98 4.68 -8.44
CA ASP A 175 -7.25 5.38 -8.73
C ASP A 175 -7.63 5.39 -10.22
N GLY A 176 -6.86 4.69 -11.03
CA GLY A 176 -6.99 4.60 -12.48
C GLY A 176 -6.18 5.66 -13.24
N THR A 177 -5.76 6.73 -12.60
CA THR A 177 -4.86 7.76 -13.15
C THR A 177 -3.45 7.58 -12.60
N THR A 178 -3.35 7.34 -11.29
CA THR A 178 -2.08 7.18 -10.58
C THR A 178 -2.10 5.84 -9.84
N GLY A 179 -1.09 5.01 -10.07
CA GLY A 179 -0.85 3.75 -9.38
C GLY A 179 0.43 3.79 -8.55
N GLU A 180 0.77 2.67 -7.91
CA GLU A 180 2.01 2.47 -7.17
C GLU A 180 3.06 1.82 -8.08
N ASP A 181 4.29 2.31 -8.08
CA ASP A 181 5.41 1.69 -8.81
C ASP A 181 5.79 0.35 -8.18
N VAL A 182 5.48 -0.72 -8.88
CA VAL A 182 5.80 -2.10 -8.48
C VAL A 182 6.82 -2.75 -9.43
N THR A 183 7.59 -1.94 -10.15
CA THR A 183 8.50 -2.42 -11.19
C THR A 183 9.49 -3.45 -10.67
N HIS A 184 10.10 -3.20 -9.51
CA HIS A 184 11.06 -4.14 -8.91
C HIS A 184 10.43 -5.48 -8.56
N ASN A 185 9.21 -5.46 -8.04
CA ASN A 185 8.46 -6.66 -7.67
C ASN A 185 8.03 -7.44 -8.92
N VAL A 186 7.47 -6.75 -9.92
CA VAL A 186 7.04 -7.36 -11.18
C VAL A 186 8.19 -8.03 -11.92
N ARG A 187 9.39 -7.45 -11.87
CA ARG A 187 10.59 -8.06 -12.48
C ARG A 187 10.96 -9.44 -11.90
N THR A 188 10.48 -9.77 -10.74
CA THR A 188 10.70 -11.08 -10.11
C THR A 188 9.69 -12.15 -10.56
N ILE A 189 8.61 -11.76 -11.24
CA ILE A 189 7.57 -12.69 -11.71
C ILE A 189 8.03 -13.33 -13.01
N ALA A 190 8.31 -14.64 -12.96
CA ALA A 190 8.91 -15.37 -14.08
C ALA A 190 8.06 -15.37 -15.36
N SER A 191 6.73 -15.26 -15.25
CA SER A 191 5.82 -15.22 -16.40
C SER A 191 5.81 -13.87 -17.14
N ILE A 192 6.43 -12.82 -16.59
CA ILE A 192 6.46 -11.49 -17.19
C ILE A 192 7.83 -11.26 -17.85
N PRO A 193 7.93 -11.20 -19.19
CA PRO A 193 9.21 -11.03 -19.86
C PRO A 193 9.79 -9.63 -19.61
N GLN A 194 11.07 -9.56 -19.27
CA GLN A 194 11.80 -8.28 -19.15
C GLN A 194 12.09 -7.68 -20.53
N GLN A 195 12.21 -8.56 -21.53
CA GLN A 195 12.38 -8.22 -22.94
C GLN A 195 11.34 -9.01 -23.72
N LEU A 196 10.53 -8.34 -24.52
CA LEU A 196 9.58 -8.98 -25.42
C LEU A 196 10.33 -9.79 -26.48
N THR A 197 9.78 -10.96 -26.83
CA THR A 197 10.29 -11.83 -27.90
C THR A 197 9.61 -11.45 -29.24
N GLY A 198 10.13 -11.97 -30.35
CA GLY A 198 9.56 -11.67 -31.69
C GLY A 198 10.05 -10.35 -32.28
N GLU A 199 9.33 -9.85 -33.25
CA GLU A 199 9.67 -8.65 -34.03
C GLU A 199 8.51 -7.63 -34.00
N ASN A 200 8.77 -6.43 -34.54
CA ASN A 200 7.77 -5.37 -34.69
C ASN A 200 7.19 -4.85 -33.38
N HIS A 201 8.04 -4.72 -32.35
CA HIS A 201 7.63 -4.09 -31.12
C HIS A 201 7.38 -2.59 -31.34
N PRO A 202 6.28 -2.01 -30.81
CA PRO A 202 6.06 -0.58 -30.86
C PRO A 202 7.12 0.17 -30.05
N GLU A 203 7.33 1.44 -30.39
CA GLU A 203 8.25 2.29 -29.63
C GLU A 203 7.87 2.36 -28.16
N GLU A 204 6.58 2.51 -27.89
CA GLU A 204 6.03 2.53 -26.54
C GLU A 204 4.65 1.83 -26.50
N ILE A 205 4.44 1.00 -25.48
CA ILE A 205 3.14 0.36 -25.26
C ILE A 205 2.88 0.10 -23.79
N GLU A 206 1.68 0.43 -23.33
CA GLU A 206 1.12 -0.04 -22.06
C GLU A 206 0.36 -1.34 -22.24
N ILE A 207 0.70 -2.37 -21.47
CA ILE A 207 0.04 -3.68 -21.49
C ILE A 207 -0.58 -3.92 -20.12
N ARG A 208 -1.86 -4.23 -20.10
CA ARG A 208 -2.66 -4.38 -18.90
C ARG A 208 -2.94 -5.86 -18.64
N GLY A 209 -2.90 -6.25 -17.39
CA GLY A 209 -3.18 -7.60 -16.98
C GLY A 209 -3.49 -7.71 -15.50
N GLU A 210 -3.79 -8.94 -15.09
CA GLU A 210 -4.12 -9.27 -13.70
C GLU A 210 -3.06 -10.22 -13.14
N VAL A 211 -2.43 -9.82 -12.02
CA VAL A 211 -1.49 -10.67 -11.27
C VAL A 211 -2.30 -11.50 -10.29
N PHE A 212 -2.06 -12.81 -10.28
CA PHE A 212 -2.78 -13.78 -9.45
C PHE A 212 -1.85 -14.87 -8.89
N ILE A 213 -2.38 -15.66 -7.97
CA ILE A 213 -1.76 -16.93 -7.51
C ILE A 213 -2.72 -18.04 -7.91
N SER A 214 -2.21 -19.14 -8.47
CA SER A 214 -3.04 -20.31 -8.79
C SER A 214 -3.61 -20.93 -7.52
N SER A 215 -4.81 -21.54 -7.61
CA SER A 215 -5.46 -22.20 -6.45
C SER A 215 -4.54 -23.25 -5.81
N ALA A 216 -3.87 -24.05 -6.62
CA ALA A 216 -2.93 -25.07 -6.15
C ALA A 216 -1.69 -24.49 -5.46
N ASP A 217 -1.17 -23.37 -5.94
CA ASP A 217 0.01 -22.73 -5.34
C ASP A 217 -0.35 -21.91 -4.11
N PHE A 218 -1.57 -21.39 -4.05
CA PHE A 218 -2.13 -20.75 -2.85
C PHE A 218 -2.22 -21.73 -1.68
N GLU A 219 -2.71 -22.96 -1.92
CA GLU A 219 -2.76 -24.00 -0.88
C GLU A 219 -1.36 -24.31 -0.35
N LYS A 220 -0.38 -24.55 -1.24
CA LYS A 220 1.03 -24.81 -0.84
C LYS A 220 1.65 -23.64 -0.09
N LEU A 221 1.36 -22.41 -0.54
CA LEU A 221 1.84 -21.21 0.13
C LEU A 221 1.32 -21.15 1.57
N ASN A 222 0.01 -21.37 1.77
CA ASN A 222 -0.61 -21.36 3.09
C ASN A 222 -0.09 -22.49 3.99
N GLU A 223 0.13 -23.69 3.46
CA GLU A 223 0.77 -24.78 4.19
C GLU A 223 2.17 -24.39 4.67
N SER A 224 2.97 -23.74 3.82
CA SER A 224 4.30 -23.25 4.17
C SER A 224 4.27 -22.16 5.23
N MET A 225 3.29 -21.24 5.16
CA MET A 225 3.10 -20.19 6.16
C MET A 225 2.73 -20.77 7.52
N ILE A 226 1.81 -21.74 7.56
CA ILE A 226 1.43 -22.46 8.79
C ILE A 226 2.61 -23.22 9.38
N ALA A 227 3.39 -23.92 8.54
CA ALA A 227 4.58 -24.64 8.97
C ALA A 227 5.64 -23.70 9.57
N ALA A 228 5.75 -22.47 9.04
CA ALA A 228 6.62 -21.40 9.55
C ALA A 228 6.04 -20.67 10.78
N GLY A 229 4.85 -21.05 11.27
CA GLY A 229 4.18 -20.39 12.40
C GLY A 229 3.61 -19.01 12.07
N LYS A 230 3.45 -18.70 10.78
CA LYS A 230 2.85 -17.45 10.28
C LYS A 230 1.35 -17.66 10.02
N ASN A 231 0.59 -16.57 9.99
CA ASN A 231 -0.81 -16.63 9.62
C ASN A 231 -0.96 -16.90 8.11
N PRO A 232 -1.85 -17.82 7.70
CA PRO A 232 -2.14 -18.04 6.30
C PRO A 232 -2.88 -16.83 5.70
N PHE A 233 -2.80 -16.68 4.38
CA PHE A 233 -3.60 -15.70 3.66
C PHE A 233 -5.07 -16.12 3.60
N ALA A 234 -5.96 -15.13 3.60
CA ALA A 234 -7.41 -15.37 3.62
C ALA A 234 -7.94 -15.91 2.28
N ASN A 235 -7.42 -15.44 1.16
CA ASN A 235 -7.80 -15.87 -0.19
C ASN A 235 -6.66 -15.61 -1.20
N PRO A 236 -6.72 -16.20 -2.42
CA PRO A 236 -5.70 -16.03 -3.45
C PRO A 236 -5.48 -14.58 -3.88
N ARG A 237 -6.53 -13.76 -4.00
CA ARG A 237 -6.45 -12.33 -4.34
C ARG A 237 -5.64 -11.54 -3.32
N ASN A 238 -5.97 -11.69 -2.02
CA ASN A 238 -5.23 -11.01 -0.95
C ASN A 238 -3.79 -11.49 -0.87
N ALA A 239 -3.55 -12.79 -1.13
CA ALA A 239 -2.21 -13.34 -1.22
C ALA A 239 -1.41 -12.73 -2.38
N ALA A 240 -2.01 -12.60 -3.58
CA ALA A 240 -1.39 -11.98 -4.74
C ALA A 240 -1.09 -10.50 -4.48
N ALA A 241 -2.10 -9.72 -4.03
CA ALA A 241 -1.96 -8.29 -3.75
C ALA A 241 -0.91 -8.02 -2.65
N GLY A 242 -0.97 -8.77 -1.55
CA GLY A 242 0.00 -8.66 -0.46
C GLY A 242 1.40 -9.10 -0.84
N SER A 243 1.55 -10.09 -1.73
CA SER A 243 2.86 -10.57 -2.22
C SER A 243 3.48 -9.62 -3.23
N LEU A 244 2.67 -8.98 -4.11
CA LEU A 244 3.17 -8.02 -5.09
C LEU A 244 3.58 -6.70 -4.42
N ARG A 245 2.93 -6.30 -3.35
CA ARG A 245 3.16 -5.03 -2.66
C ARG A 245 4.12 -5.17 -1.46
N GLN A 246 5.13 -6.03 -1.58
CA GLN A 246 6.19 -6.15 -0.59
C GLN A 246 7.25 -5.06 -0.82
N LYS A 247 7.72 -4.46 0.27
CA LYS A 247 8.83 -3.49 0.21
C LYS A 247 10.13 -4.15 -0.24
N ASP A 248 10.30 -5.43 0.07
CA ASP A 248 11.42 -6.26 -0.36
C ASP A 248 10.99 -7.15 -1.54
N ALA A 249 11.56 -6.90 -2.71
CA ALA A 249 11.30 -7.68 -3.91
C ALA A 249 11.73 -9.16 -3.78
N ALA A 250 12.65 -9.49 -2.88
CA ALA A 250 13.04 -10.87 -2.62
C ALA A 250 11.87 -11.67 -1.99
N ILE A 251 11.04 -11.04 -1.18
CA ILE A 251 9.82 -11.68 -0.67
C ILE A 251 8.85 -11.94 -1.82
N THR A 252 8.65 -10.98 -2.72
CA THR A 252 7.83 -11.18 -3.94
C THR A 252 8.37 -12.33 -4.79
N ALA A 253 9.70 -12.40 -5.00
CA ALA A 253 10.36 -13.47 -5.73
C ALA A 253 10.13 -14.87 -5.14
N SER A 254 9.95 -14.95 -3.82
CA SER A 254 9.64 -16.21 -3.13
C SER A 254 8.18 -16.65 -3.26
N ARG A 255 7.32 -15.84 -3.89
CA ARG A 255 5.89 -16.09 -4.04
C ARG A 255 5.57 -16.62 -5.44
N PRO A 256 4.65 -17.59 -5.57
CA PRO A 256 4.29 -18.18 -6.85
C PRO A 256 3.29 -17.30 -7.61
N LEU A 257 3.69 -16.05 -7.90
CA LEU A 257 2.86 -15.10 -8.65
C LEU A 257 2.88 -15.45 -10.13
N SER A 258 1.73 -15.32 -10.77
CA SER A 258 1.51 -15.41 -12.21
C SER A 258 0.70 -14.21 -12.69
N MET A 259 0.65 -14.00 -14.01
CA MET A 259 -0.12 -12.92 -14.63
C MET A 259 -0.78 -13.41 -15.89
N TYR A 260 -1.97 -12.91 -16.20
CA TYR A 260 -2.51 -12.91 -17.55
C TYR A 260 -2.75 -11.48 -18.03
N VAL A 261 -2.35 -11.20 -19.27
CA VAL A 261 -2.63 -9.92 -19.92
C VAL A 261 -4.01 -9.96 -20.57
N HIS A 262 -4.76 -8.86 -20.46
CA HIS A 262 -6.15 -8.75 -20.91
C HIS A 262 -6.46 -7.47 -21.71
N GLY A 263 -5.43 -6.70 -22.06
CA GLY A 263 -5.64 -5.49 -22.85
C GLY A 263 -4.39 -4.64 -23.01
N ILE A 264 -4.53 -3.62 -23.84
CA ILE A 264 -3.48 -2.61 -24.05
C ILE A 264 -4.02 -1.23 -23.72
N GLY A 265 -3.11 -0.34 -23.34
CA GLY A 265 -3.39 1.06 -23.11
C GLY A 265 -2.81 1.93 -24.22
N SER A 266 -2.09 3.00 -23.84
CA SER A 266 -1.38 3.87 -24.77
C SER A 266 -0.38 3.07 -25.61
N ARG A 267 -0.32 3.36 -26.91
CA ARG A 267 0.60 2.71 -27.85
C ARG A 267 1.04 3.65 -28.95
N THR A 268 2.30 3.55 -29.35
CA THR A 268 2.87 4.34 -30.46
C THR A 268 3.42 3.40 -31.52
N GLY A 269 2.94 3.53 -32.77
CA GLY A 269 3.45 2.73 -33.89
C GLY A 269 2.88 1.31 -33.97
N LEU A 270 1.74 1.05 -33.34
CA LEU A 270 1.00 -0.23 -33.46
C LEU A 270 -0.38 0.00 -34.05
N ASP A 271 -0.61 -0.55 -35.25
CA ASP A 271 -1.91 -0.58 -35.91
C ASP A 271 -2.49 -1.99 -35.77
N ILE A 272 -3.56 -2.13 -35.01
CA ILE A 272 -4.26 -3.40 -34.74
C ILE A 272 -5.75 -3.10 -34.62
N ALA A 273 -6.57 -3.91 -35.24
CA ALA A 273 -7.98 -3.63 -35.41
C ALA A 273 -8.84 -4.13 -34.23
N THR A 274 -8.51 -5.29 -33.67
CA THR A 274 -9.39 -5.94 -32.70
C THR A 274 -8.66 -6.29 -31.39
N GLN A 275 -9.45 -6.39 -30.33
CA GLN A 275 -8.96 -6.81 -29.00
C GLN A 275 -8.44 -8.26 -29.03
N TYR A 276 -9.11 -9.15 -29.78
CA TYR A 276 -8.72 -10.57 -29.86
C TYR A 276 -7.39 -10.76 -30.60
N GLU A 277 -7.19 -10.07 -31.75
CA GLU A 277 -5.90 -10.06 -32.47
C GLU A 277 -4.75 -9.54 -31.57
N THR A 278 -5.05 -8.64 -30.65
CA THR A 278 -4.06 -8.17 -29.68
C THR A 278 -3.56 -9.30 -28.80
N TYR A 279 -4.39 -10.26 -28.41
CA TYR A 279 -3.96 -11.39 -27.58
C TYR A 279 -2.99 -12.31 -28.32
N ASP A 280 -3.26 -12.60 -29.60
CA ASP A 280 -2.33 -13.37 -30.43
C ASP A 280 -0.98 -12.67 -30.56
N LEU A 281 -1.01 -11.35 -30.76
CA LEU A 281 0.20 -10.54 -30.83
C LEU A 281 0.98 -10.54 -29.51
N LEU A 282 0.32 -10.30 -28.37
CA LEU A 282 0.94 -10.31 -27.05
C LEU A 282 1.53 -11.69 -26.73
N ALA A 283 0.85 -12.77 -27.09
CA ALA A 283 1.36 -14.13 -26.96
C ALA A 283 2.62 -14.36 -27.82
N SER A 284 2.66 -13.83 -29.04
CA SER A 284 3.83 -13.90 -29.93
C SER A 284 5.04 -13.15 -29.36
N TRP A 285 4.82 -12.13 -28.54
CA TRP A 285 5.87 -11.40 -27.82
C TRP A 285 6.28 -12.07 -26.50
N GLY A 286 5.72 -13.24 -26.18
CA GLY A 286 6.06 -14.03 -24.99
C GLY A 286 5.29 -13.60 -23.73
N LEU A 287 4.27 -12.78 -23.85
CA LEU A 287 3.41 -12.41 -22.72
C LEU A 287 2.36 -13.51 -22.44
N PRO A 288 2.03 -13.78 -21.19
CA PRO A 288 1.04 -14.78 -20.82
C PRO A 288 -0.38 -14.27 -21.10
N VAL A 289 -1.05 -14.88 -22.03
CA VAL A 289 -2.46 -14.62 -22.39
C VAL A 289 -3.34 -15.72 -21.81
N SER A 290 -4.53 -15.39 -21.33
CA SER A 290 -5.50 -16.37 -20.85
C SER A 290 -5.95 -17.28 -21.99
N PRO A 291 -5.95 -18.61 -21.81
CA PRO A 291 -6.46 -19.55 -22.81
C PRO A 291 -8.00 -19.62 -22.87
N TYR A 292 -8.67 -18.85 -22.04
CA TYR A 292 -10.13 -18.90 -21.84
C TYR A 292 -10.87 -17.71 -22.47
N SER A 293 -10.27 -17.01 -23.44
CA SER A 293 -10.92 -15.93 -24.19
C SER A 293 -11.54 -16.47 -25.47
N GLU A 294 -12.80 -16.13 -25.73
CA GLU A 294 -13.55 -16.61 -26.89
C GLU A 294 -14.30 -15.45 -27.55
N ILE A 295 -14.44 -15.53 -28.89
CA ILE A 295 -15.30 -14.62 -29.64
C ILE A 295 -16.73 -15.17 -29.64
N ALA A 296 -17.71 -14.31 -29.33
CA ALA A 296 -19.13 -14.60 -29.37
C ALA A 296 -19.81 -13.70 -30.43
N ASP A 297 -20.43 -14.30 -31.42
CA ASP A 297 -21.06 -13.58 -32.51
C ASP A 297 -22.48 -13.08 -32.19
N ASN A 298 -23.05 -13.51 -31.09
CA ASN A 298 -24.39 -13.13 -30.64
C ASN A 298 -24.55 -13.26 -29.12
N THR A 299 -25.65 -12.76 -28.60
CA THR A 299 -25.97 -12.76 -27.15
C THR A 299 -26.10 -14.17 -26.56
N GLU A 300 -26.60 -15.15 -27.35
CA GLU A 300 -26.76 -16.54 -26.89
C GLU A 300 -25.38 -17.17 -26.60
N ALA A 301 -24.40 -16.96 -27.49
CA ALA A 301 -23.02 -17.42 -27.27
C ALA A 301 -22.36 -16.78 -26.06
N VAL A 302 -22.69 -15.52 -25.75
CA VAL A 302 -22.25 -14.88 -24.50
C VAL A 302 -22.81 -15.59 -23.27
N PHE A 303 -24.11 -15.94 -23.30
CA PHE A 303 -24.72 -16.66 -22.17
C PHE A 303 -24.20 -18.09 -22.03
N ASP A 304 -23.95 -18.77 -23.15
CA ASP A 304 -23.35 -20.11 -23.13
C ASP A 304 -21.95 -20.08 -22.48
N PHE A 305 -21.15 -19.06 -22.79
CA PHE A 305 -19.84 -18.87 -22.16
C PHE A 305 -19.96 -18.64 -20.66
N ILE A 306 -20.90 -17.79 -20.22
CA ILE A 306 -21.13 -17.52 -18.79
C ILE A 306 -21.57 -18.81 -18.06
N ASN A 307 -22.52 -19.56 -18.63
CA ASN A 307 -22.99 -20.81 -18.00
C ASN A 307 -21.86 -21.85 -17.93
N LYS A 308 -21.13 -22.05 -19.02
CA LYS A 308 -19.99 -22.98 -19.11
C LYS A 308 -18.98 -22.74 -17.98
N TYR A 309 -18.55 -21.50 -17.79
CA TYR A 309 -17.54 -21.19 -16.76
C TYR A 309 -18.13 -20.98 -15.36
N GLY A 310 -19.43 -20.74 -15.25
CA GLY A 310 -20.15 -20.80 -13.98
C GLY A 310 -20.13 -22.20 -13.37
N GLU A 311 -20.35 -23.23 -14.18
CA GLU A 311 -20.29 -24.64 -13.77
C GLU A 311 -18.83 -25.09 -13.47
N GLN A 312 -17.85 -24.55 -14.21
CA GLN A 312 -16.45 -24.94 -14.10
C GLN A 312 -15.64 -24.06 -13.13
N ARG A 313 -16.27 -23.12 -12.46
CA ARG A 313 -15.61 -22.05 -11.64
C ARG A 313 -14.54 -22.60 -10.71
N HIS A 314 -14.79 -23.73 -10.05
CA HIS A 314 -13.89 -24.33 -9.06
C HIS A 314 -12.82 -25.26 -9.65
N SER A 315 -12.85 -25.52 -10.96
CA SER A 315 -11.87 -26.36 -11.65
C SER A 315 -10.82 -25.56 -12.43
N LEU A 316 -10.91 -24.22 -12.42
CA LEU A 316 -9.97 -23.34 -13.08
C LEU A 316 -8.64 -23.25 -12.34
N VAL A 317 -7.60 -22.84 -13.06
CA VAL A 317 -6.25 -22.65 -12.48
C VAL A 317 -6.24 -21.51 -11.44
N HIS A 318 -7.10 -20.53 -11.60
CA HIS A 318 -7.22 -19.36 -10.74
C HIS A 318 -8.69 -19.09 -10.40
N GLU A 319 -8.92 -18.36 -9.33
CA GLU A 319 -10.25 -17.89 -8.97
C GLU A 319 -10.75 -16.83 -9.96
N ILE A 320 -12.08 -16.83 -10.17
CA ILE A 320 -12.79 -15.83 -10.98
C ILE A 320 -13.99 -15.30 -10.19
N ASP A 321 -14.27 -14.03 -10.35
CA ASP A 321 -15.45 -13.37 -9.76
C ASP A 321 -16.56 -13.08 -10.79
N GLY A 322 -16.32 -13.40 -12.06
CA GLY A 322 -17.27 -13.16 -13.16
C GLY A 322 -16.70 -13.42 -14.54
N ILE A 323 -17.39 -12.85 -15.50
CA ILE A 323 -17.01 -12.85 -16.93
C ILE A 323 -16.97 -11.40 -17.40
N VAL A 324 -15.95 -11.03 -18.19
CA VAL A 324 -15.89 -9.73 -18.86
C VAL A 324 -16.33 -9.90 -20.31
N ILE A 325 -17.24 -9.04 -20.75
CA ILE A 325 -17.73 -8.98 -22.13
C ILE A 325 -17.29 -7.63 -22.71
N LYS A 326 -16.65 -7.65 -23.88
CA LYS A 326 -16.15 -6.46 -24.56
C LYS A 326 -16.63 -6.43 -26.02
N VAL A 327 -16.83 -5.25 -26.57
CA VAL A 327 -16.89 -5.07 -28.03
C VAL A 327 -15.49 -5.33 -28.60
N ASN A 328 -15.34 -6.23 -29.56
CA ASN A 328 -14.03 -6.67 -30.03
C ASN A 328 -13.27 -5.62 -30.87
N ASP A 329 -13.96 -4.79 -31.64
CA ASP A 329 -13.40 -3.81 -32.57
C ASP A 329 -12.97 -2.52 -31.89
N PHE A 330 -11.69 -2.10 -32.01
CA PHE A 330 -11.15 -0.91 -31.36
C PHE A 330 -11.71 0.41 -31.89
N ALA A 331 -12.04 0.47 -33.18
CA ALA A 331 -12.63 1.69 -33.76
C ALA A 331 -14.02 1.92 -33.16
N THR A 332 -14.80 0.84 -33.02
CA THR A 332 -16.11 0.84 -32.36
C THR A 332 -15.98 1.19 -30.87
N GLN A 333 -15.00 0.62 -30.15
CA GLN A 333 -14.73 0.98 -28.76
C GLN A 333 -14.46 2.48 -28.59
N ALA A 334 -13.64 3.07 -29.48
CA ALA A 334 -13.32 4.49 -29.46
C ALA A 334 -14.56 5.37 -29.69
N GLN A 335 -15.48 4.96 -30.58
CA GLN A 335 -16.72 5.69 -30.86
C GLN A 335 -17.74 5.59 -29.71
N LEU A 336 -17.90 4.42 -29.10
CA LEU A 336 -18.75 4.22 -27.92
C LEU A 336 -18.23 4.99 -26.70
N GLY A 337 -16.90 5.11 -26.58
CA GLY A 337 -16.23 5.95 -25.60
C GLY A 337 -16.36 5.43 -24.15
N TYR A 338 -16.22 6.38 -23.23
CA TYR A 338 -16.14 6.13 -21.79
C TYR A 338 -17.09 7.04 -21.01
N THR A 339 -17.45 6.60 -19.82
CA THR A 339 -17.98 7.47 -18.76
C THR A 339 -16.80 7.99 -17.91
N SER A 340 -17.09 8.73 -16.85
CA SER A 340 -16.05 9.13 -15.88
C SER A 340 -15.39 7.95 -15.14
N ARG A 341 -16.04 6.78 -15.14
CA ARG A 341 -15.60 5.60 -14.36
C ARG A 341 -15.34 4.36 -15.19
N VAL A 342 -16.14 4.12 -16.23
CA VAL A 342 -16.19 2.84 -16.96
C VAL A 342 -16.25 3.05 -18.46
N PRO A 343 -15.72 2.12 -19.27
CA PRO A 343 -15.94 2.09 -20.71
C PRO A 343 -17.40 1.72 -21.00
N ARG A 344 -17.96 2.24 -22.12
CA ARG A 344 -19.31 1.90 -22.57
C ARG A 344 -19.35 0.65 -23.44
N TRP A 345 -18.21 0.12 -23.76
CA TRP A 345 -17.99 -1.03 -24.63
C TRP A 345 -17.58 -2.29 -23.89
N ALA A 346 -17.52 -2.26 -22.58
CA ALA A 346 -17.20 -3.41 -21.74
C ALA A 346 -18.06 -3.45 -20.49
N VAL A 347 -18.43 -4.65 -20.06
CA VAL A 347 -19.21 -4.93 -18.86
C VAL A 347 -18.66 -6.18 -18.16
N ALA A 348 -18.77 -6.25 -16.86
CA ALA A 348 -18.47 -7.42 -16.06
C ALA A 348 -19.78 -8.06 -15.55
N TYR A 349 -20.07 -9.27 -16.00
CA TYR A 349 -21.09 -10.09 -15.38
C TYR A 349 -20.50 -10.75 -14.13
N LYS A 350 -21.08 -10.48 -12.98
CA LYS A 350 -20.68 -11.04 -11.69
C LYS A 350 -21.51 -12.27 -11.37
N TYR A 351 -20.83 -13.38 -11.07
CA TYR A 351 -21.55 -14.54 -10.55
C TYR A 351 -22.21 -14.20 -9.20
N PRO A 352 -23.39 -14.78 -8.92
CA PRO A 352 -23.97 -14.66 -7.59
C PRO A 352 -22.94 -15.06 -6.51
N PRO A 353 -22.86 -14.32 -5.40
CA PRO A 353 -21.97 -14.70 -4.30
C PRO A 353 -22.34 -16.10 -3.82
N GLU A 354 -21.32 -16.89 -3.51
CA GLU A 354 -21.51 -18.21 -2.92
C GLU A 354 -22.15 -18.05 -1.54
N GLU A 355 -23.28 -18.72 -1.32
CA GLU A 355 -23.96 -18.77 -0.04
C GLU A 355 -23.82 -20.17 0.57
N VAL A 356 -23.39 -20.21 1.83
CA VAL A 356 -23.21 -21.45 2.59
C VAL A 356 -23.96 -21.38 3.90
N HIS A 357 -24.31 -22.54 4.45
CA HIS A 357 -24.97 -22.63 5.74
C HIS A 357 -23.96 -23.01 6.83
N THR A 358 -24.03 -22.33 7.97
CA THR A 358 -23.19 -22.64 9.13
C THR A 358 -23.94 -22.35 10.44
N LYS A 359 -23.53 -23.01 11.54
CA LYS A 359 -24.12 -22.80 12.87
C LYS A 359 -23.57 -21.53 13.50
N LEU A 360 -24.46 -20.63 13.92
CA LEU A 360 -24.12 -19.45 14.69
C LEU A 360 -23.96 -19.82 16.16
N LEU A 361 -22.74 -19.90 16.63
CA LEU A 361 -22.42 -20.34 18.00
C LEU A 361 -22.65 -19.23 19.03
N ASP A 362 -22.36 -17.98 18.65
CA ASP A 362 -22.47 -16.82 19.55
C ASP A 362 -22.57 -15.52 18.76
N ILE A 363 -23.08 -14.46 19.40
CA ILE A 363 -22.96 -13.08 18.91
C ILE A 363 -22.18 -12.27 19.95
N ARG A 364 -21.03 -11.75 19.57
CA ARG A 364 -20.15 -10.94 20.41
C ARG A 364 -20.07 -9.52 19.90
N VAL A 365 -19.47 -8.65 20.68
CA VAL A 365 -19.26 -7.24 20.30
C VAL A 365 -17.81 -6.86 20.40
N ASP A 366 -17.34 -6.02 19.45
CA ASP A 366 -16.02 -5.38 19.47
C ASP A 366 -16.16 -3.88 19.62
N VAL A 367 -15.14 -3.23 20.19
CA VAL A 367 -15.10 -1.80 20.47
C VAL A 367 -14.02 -1.16 19.59
N GLY A 368 -14.43 -0.43 18.58
CA GLY A 368 -13.52 0.25 17.67
C GLY A 368 -12.89 1.52 18.26
N ARG A 369 -11.93 2.12 17.54
CA ARG A 369 -11.13 3.28 18.01
C ARG A 369 -11.95 4.51 18.41
N THR A 370 -13.17 4.67 17.87
CA THR A 370 -14.09 5.77 18.19
C THR A 370 -15.14 5.38 19.22
N GLY A 371 -14.95 4.27 19.93
CA GLY A 371 -15.86 3.74 20.91
C GLY A 371 -17.07 3.00 20.35
N ARG A 372 -17.30 2.99 19.02
CA ARG A 372 -18.43 2.25 18.41
C ARG A 372 -18.37 0.78 18.76
N VAL A 373 -19.47 0.25 19.27
CA VAL A 373 -19.61 -1.15 19.66
C VAL A 373 -20.37 -1.91 18.57
N THR A 374 -19.67 -2.82 17.89
CA THR A 374 -20.20 -3.50 16.71
C THR A 374 -20.41 -4.98 16.99
N PRO A 375 -21.62 -5.52 16.83
CA PRO A 375 -21.89 -6.95 16.97
C PRO A 375 -21.36 -7.73 15.77
N TYR A 376 -20.85 -8.93 16.03
CA TYR A 376 -20.43 -9.92 15.03
C TYR A 376 -20.79 -11.33 15.44
N GLY A 377 -21.16 -12.16 14.48
CA GLY A 377 -21.43 -13.58 14.68
C GLY A 377 -20.14 -14.39 14.77
N VAL A 378 -20.09 -15.32 15.73
CA VAL A 378 -19.08 -16.38 15.84
C VAL A 378 -19.75 -17.68 15.39
N MET A 379 -19.18 -18.33 14.37
CA MET A 379 -19.81 -19.48 13.70
C MET A 379 -18.91 -20.71 13.73
N GLU A 380 -19.48 -21.86 13.46
CA GLU A 380 -18.67 -23.02 13.06
C GLU A 380 -17.87 -22.68 11.81
N PRO A 381 -16.56 -23.05 11.74
CA PRO A 381 -15.74 -22.77 10.57
C PRO A 381 -16.36 -23.36 9.32
N VAL A 382 -16.56 -22.54 8.30
CA VAL A 382 -17.10 -22.95 7.00
C VAL A 382 -16.29 -22.35 5.86
N PHE A 383 -16.07 -23.15 4.83
CA PHE A 383 -15.37 -22.69 3.63
C PHE A 383 -16.37 -22.01 2.69
N VAL A 384 -16.02 -20.78 2.25
CA VAL A 384 -16.84 -19.99 1.32
C VAL A 384 -15.94 -19.05 0.51
N SER A 385 -16.14 -19.00 -0.80
CA SER A 385 -15.39 -18.15 -1.75
C SER A 385 -13.88 -18.11 -1.42
N GLY A 386 -13.24 -19.30 -1.46
CA GLY A 386 -11.78 -19.45 -1.35
C GLY A 386 -11.18 -19.26 0.05
N SER A 387 -11.97 -19.14 1.14
CA SER A 387 -11.43 -19.09 2.51
C SER A 387 -12.35 -19.63 3.57
N THR A 388 -11.76 -20.06 4.70
CA THR A 388 -12.52 -20.50 5.88
C THR A 388 -12.95 -19.29 6.71
N VAL A 389 -14.24 -19.20 7.01
CA VAL A 389 -14.85 -18.10 7.76
C VAL A 389 -15.38 -18.62 9.08
N GLU A 390 -15.01 -17.94 10.18
CA GLU A 390 -15.46 -18.23 11.56
C GLU A 390 -16.20 -17.05 12.18
N ARG A 391 -16.09 -15.86 11.58
CA ARG A 391 -16.69 -14.62 12.08
C ARG A 391 -17.25 -13.80 10.94
N ALA A 392 -18.40 -13.17 11.17
CA ALA A 392 -19.03 -12.28 10.19
C ALA A 392 -19.69 -11.09 10.89
N THR A 393 -19.68 -9.93 10.24
CA THR A 393 -20.27 -8.73 10.80
C THR A 393 -21.79 -8.81 10.86
N LEU A 394 -22.35 -8.17 11.89
CA LEU A 394 -23.79 -7.92 12.05
C LEU A 394 -24.10 -6.40 12.14
N HIS A 395 -23.10 -5.56 11.85
CA HIS A 395 -23.15 -4.11 11.73
C HIS A 395 -23.61 -3.35 12.97
N ASN A 396 -24.85 -3.58 13.47
CA ASN A 396 -25.43 -2.98 14.68
C ASN A 396 -26.59 -3.84 15.21
N GLN A 397 -27.09 -3.48 16.38
CA GLN A 397 -28.19 -4.22 17.03
C GLN A 397 -29.49 -4.25 16.21
N ASP A 398 -29.80 -3.18 15.48
CA ASP A 398 -31.03 -3.10 14.70
C ASP A 398 -30.97 -4.02 13.48
N VAL A 399 -29.80 -4.19 12.88
CA VAL A 399 -29.57 -5.18 11.82
C VAL A 399 -29.74 -6.61 12.35
N VAL A 400 -29.24 -6.92 13.55
CA VAL A 400 -29.48 -8.24 14.17
C VAL A 400 -30.96 -8.49 14.31
N LYS A 401 -31.73 -7.53 14.86
CA LYS A 401 -33.19 -7.63 15.01
C LYS A 401 -33.92 -7.70 13.68
N ALA A 402 -33.57 -6.85 12.73
CA ALA A 402 -34.20 -6.80 11.40
C ALA A 402 -33.98 -8.10 10.61
N LYS A 403 -32.81 -8.71 10.72
CA LYS A 403 -32.51 -10.03 10.13
C LYS A 403 -33.18 -11.17 10.89
N GLY A 404 -33.65 -10.96 12.12
CA GLY A 404 -34.28 -11.97 12.98
C GLY A 404 -33.36 -13.11 13.36
N VAL A 405 -32.05 -12.85 13.46
CA VAL A 405 -31.01 -13.84 13.75
C VAL A 405 -30.95 -14.08 15.26
N LEU A 406 -30.96 -15.35 15.65
CA LEU A 406 -30.80 -15.80 17.03
C LEU A 406 -29.51 -16.58 17.21
N ILE A 407 -28.90 -16.48 18.39
CA ILE A 407 -27.76 -17.32 18.75
C ILE A 407 -28.20 -18.76 18.80
N GLY A 408 -27.53 -19.67 18.10
CA GLY A 408 -27.91 -21.03 17.88
C GLY A 408 -28.61 -21.31 16.56
N ASP A 409 -28.90 -20.28 15.74
CA ASP A 409 -29.43 -20.48 14.40
C ASP A 409 -28.43 -21.20 13.49
N THR A 410 -28.95 -21.92 12.50
CA THR A 410 -28.23 -22.13 11.26
C THR A 410 -28.45 -20.89 10.42
N VAL A 411 -27.36 -20.25 9.98
CA VAL A 411 -27.39 -19.00 9.22
C VAL A 411 -26.85 -19.19 7.81
N VAL A 412 -27.41 -18.41 6.89
CA VAL A 412 -26.87 -18.24 5.54
C VAL A 412 -25.74 -17.23 5.61
N LEU A 413 -24.55 -17.63 5.21
CA LEU A 413 -23.33 -16.83 5.16
C LEU A 413 -22.91 -16.62 3.72
N ARG A 414 -22.51 -15.40 3.37
CA ARG A 414 -21.84 -15.09 2.10
C ARG A 414 -20.70 -14.10 2.33
N LYS A 415 -19.90 -13.88 1.30
CA LYS A 415 -18.97 -12.76 1.27
C LYS A 415 -19.51 -11.62 0.40
N ALA A 416 -19.78 -10.49 1.00
CA ALA A 416 -20.18 -9.29 0.27
C ALA A 416 -19.01 -8.79 -0.60
N GLY A 417 -19.23 -8.70 -1.93
CA GLY A 417 -18.20 -8.33 -2.89
C GLY A 417 -17.01 -9.28 -2.89
N ASP A 418 -17.22 -10.57 -2.58
CA ASP A 418 -16.22 -11.64 -2.44
C ASP A 418 -15.12 -11.37 -1.39
N VAL A 419 -15.31 -10.38 -0.52
CA VAL A 419 -14.31 -9.94 0.47
C VAL A 419 -14.79 -10.04 1.91
N ILE A 420 -15.93 -9.42 2.26
CA ILE A 420 -16.37 -9.25 3.64
C ILE A 420 -17.43 -10.27 4.01
N PRO A 421 -17.16 -11.18 4.97
CA PRO A 421 -18.18 -12.13 5.45
C PRO A 421 -19.37 -11.40 6.10
N GLU A 422 -20.59 -11.73 5.68
CA GLU A 422 -21.81 -11.24 6.29
C GLU A 422 -22.82 -12.37 6.48
N ILE A 423 -23.56 -12.30 7.58
CA ILE A 423 -24.72 -13.15 7.81
C ILE A 423 -25.89 -12.54 7.07
N VAL A 424 -26.46 -13.28 6.11
CA VAL A 424 -27.59 -12.86 5.28
C VAL A 424 -28.89 -12.97 6.04
N ALA A 425 -29.21 -14.19 6.51
CA ALA A 425 -30.47 -14.52 7.16
C ALA A 425 -30.33 -15.81 8.00
N PRO A 426 -31.25 -16.07 8.96
CA PRO A 426 -31.36 -17.36 9.58
C PRO A 426 -32.12 -18.35 8.68
N VAL A 427 -31.79 -19.63 8.79
CA VAL A 427 -32.58 -20.73 8.20
C VAL A 427 -33.65 -21.16 9.21
N VAL A 428 -34.74 -20.39 9.28
CA VAL A 428 -35.79 -20.54 10.30
C VAL A 428 -36.36 -21.97 10.38
N ALA A 429 -36.42 -22.67 9.23
CA ALA A 429 -36.92 -24.06 9.18
C ALA A 429 -36.05 -25.07 9.95
N LEU A 430 -34.82 -24.72 10.32
CA LEU A 430 -33.88 -25.56 11.06
C LEU A 430 -33.84 -25.22 12.55
N ARG A 431 -34.69 -24.31 13.03
CA ARG A 431 -34.82 -23.99 14.46
C ARG A 431 -35.45 -25.15 15.24
N ASP A 432 -34.86 -25.45 16.40
CA ASP A 432 -35.33 -26.51 17.31
C ASP A 432 -35.90 -25.97 18.63
N GLY A 433 -35.92 -24.63 18.81
CA GLY A 433 -36.42 -23.95 19.99
C GLY A 433 -35.38 -23.73 21.09
N THR A 434 -34.11 -24.05 20.83
CA THR A 434 -32.99 -23.79 21.76
C THR A 434 -32.31 -22.45 21.47
N GLU A 435 -32.69 -21.79 20.40
CA GLU A 435 -32.13 -20.52 19.98
C GLU A 435 -32.48 -19.41 20.97
N ARG A 436 -31.54 -18.49 21.16
CA ARG A 436 -31.70 -17.37 22.09
C ARG A 436 -31.48 -16.04 21.44
N GLU A 437 -32.20 -15.03 21.88
CA GLU A 437 -32.04 -13.65 21.39
C GLU A 437 -30.70 -13.05 21.82
N PHE A 438 -30.09 -12.27 20.94
CA PHE A 438 -28.95 -11.44 21.27
C PHE A 438 -29.42 -10.16 21.98
N VAL A 439 -28.86 -9.90 23.14
CA VAL A 439 -29.06 -8.66 23.89
C VAL A 439 -27.79 -7.83 23.84
N MET A 440 -27.90 -6.62 23.28
CA MET A 440 -26.78 -5.68 23.25
C MET A 440 -26.35 -5.33 24.68
N PRO A 441 -25.06 -5.41 25.04
CA PRO A 441 -24.63 -5.04 26.37
C PRO A 441 -24.91 -3.56 26.65
N SER A 442 -25.19 -3.23 27.91
CA SER A 442 -25.36 -1.85 28.40
C SER A 442 -24.04 -1.23 28.82
N GLU A 443 -23.01 -2.04 29.01
CA GLU A 443 -21.66 -1.64 29.42
C GLU A 443 -20.61 -2.10 28.42
N CYS A 444 -19.53 -1.32 28.32
CA CYS A 444 -18.41 -1.63 27.46
C CYS A 444 -17.72 -2.92 27.90
N PRO A 445 -17.54 -3.92 27.03
CA PRO A 445 -16.93 -5.21 27.40
C PRO A 445 -15.44 -5.07 27.77
N SER A 446 -14.81 -3.95 27.43
CA SER A 446 -13.40 -3.72 27.71
C SER A 446 -13.14 -2.93 28.99
N CYS A 447 -13.96 -1.93 29.31
CA CYS A 447 -13.69 -1.03 30.45
C CYS A 447 -14.86 -0.90 31.44
N GLY A 448 -16.01 -1.54 31.19
CA GLY A 448 -17.18 -1.47 32.05
C GLY A 448 -17.94 -0.15 32.05
N SER A 449 -17.50 0.84 31.27
CA SER A 449 -18.22 2.12 31.16
C SER A 449 -19.54 1.97 30.42
N PRO A 450 -20.56 2.80 30.72
CA PRO A 450 -21.84 2.75 30.05
C PRO A 450 -21.71 2.91 28.54
N LEU A 451 -22.58 2.22 27.79
CA LEU A 451 -22.74 2.44 26.35
C LEU A 451 -23.91 3.41 26.11
N ALA A 452 -23.68 4.39 25.26
CA ALA A 452 -24.70 5.37 24.89
C ALA A 452 -24.65 5.70 23.38
N PRO A 453 -25.76 6.16 22.78
CA PRO A 453 -25.73 6.74 21.44
C PRO A 453 -24.78 7.94 21.37
N GLY A 454 -24.10 8.12 20.27
CA GLY A 454 -23.20 9.26 20.08
C GLY A 454 -23.93 10.58 19.98
N LYS A 455 -25.16 10.58 19.50
CA LYS A 455 -26.12 11.68 19.45
C LYS A 455 -27.55 11.11 19.53
N GLU A 456 -28.51 11.96 19.83
CA GLU A 456 -29.93 11.57 19.83
C GLU A 456 -30.34 11.00 18.46
N GLY A 457 -30.93 9.81 18.46
CA GLY A 457 -31.35 9.07 17.25
C GLY A 457 -30.22 8.27 16.57
N ASP A 458 -29.01 8.23 17.12
CA ASP A 458 -27.94 7.36 16.61
C ASP A 458 -28.21 5.88 17.00
N VAL A 459 -28.22 5.01 16.03
CA VAL A 459 -28.40 3.57 16.21
C VAL A 459 -27.17 2.91 16.84
N ASP A 460 -26.00 3.49 16.61
CA ASP A 460 -24.73 2.97 17.08
C ASP A 460 -24.49 3.32 18.55
N LEU A 461 -24.34 2.31 19.39
CA LEU A 461 -23.88 2.51 20.76
C LEU A 461 -22.36 2.67 20.83
N ARG A 462 -21.92 3.57 21.71
CA ARG A 462 -20.52 3.88 21.91
C ARG A 462 -20.15 3.81 23.38
N CYS A 463 -18.91 3.36 23.62
CA CYS A 463 -18.29 3.45 24.93
C CYS A 463 -18.05 4.93 25.27
N THR A 464 -18.57 5.38 26.40
CA THR A 464 -18.49 6.79 26.88
C THR A 464 -17.12 7.14 27.50
N ASN A 465 -16.16 6.23 27.51
CA ASN A 465 -14.80 6.44 28.02
C ASN A 465 -13.78 6.47 26.85
N PRO A 466 -13.70 7.57 26.08
CA PRO A 466 -12.77 7.62 24.94
C PRO A 466 -11.30 7.68 25.37
N ARG A 467 -10.98 8.28 26.52
CA ARG A 467 -9.58 8.50 26.96
C ARG A 467 -8.89 7.22 27.40
N SER A 468 -9.51 6.43 28.30
CA SER A 468 -8.83 5.35 29.01
C SER A 468 -9.42 3.94 28.76
N CYS A 469 -10.34 3.78 27.80
CA CYS A 469 -10.82 2.45 27.43
C CYS A 469 -9.69 1.67 26.71
N PRO A 470 -9.26 0.51 27.24
CA PRO A 470 -8.14 -0.25 26.66
C PRO A 470 -8.37 -0.64 25.22
N ALA A 471 -9.60 -1.06 24.84
CA ALA A 471 -9.91 -1.41 23.47
C ALA A 471 -9.78 -0.22 22.52
N GLN A 472 -10.33 0.95 22.90
CA GLN A 472 -10.20 2.15 22.08
C GLN A 472 -8.74 2.58 21.93
N LEU A 473 -7.96 2.53 23.02
CA LEU A 473 -6.54 2.86 22.98
C LEU A 473 -5.75 1.90 22.07
N THR A 474 -6.00 0.59 22.19
CA THR A 474 -5.37 -0.41 21.30
C THR A 474 -5.63 -0.07 19.83
N GLU A 475 -6.87 0.21 19.49
CA GLU A 475 -7.29 0.53 18.12
C GLU A 475 -6.69 1.87 17.64
N ARG A 476 -6.58 2.89 18.50
CA ARG A 476 -5.94 4.16 18.12
C ARG A 476 -4.44 4.00 17.89
N VAL A 477 -3.74 3.25 18.74
CA VAL A 477 -2.31 2.94 18.57
C VAL A 477 -2.07 2.14 17.30
N TYR A 478 -2.89 1.12 17.04
CA TYR A 478 -2.83 0.34 15.80
C TYR A 478 -3.10 1.20 14.56
N TYR A 479 -4.12 2.07 14.61
CA TYR A 479 -4.43 2.98 13.51
C TYR A 479 -3.33 4.00 13.25
N ALA A 480 -2.75 4.59 14.32
CA ALA A 480 -1.61 5.51 14.19
C ALA A 480 -0.42 4.85 13.49
N ALA A 481 -0.22 3.54 13.69
CA ALA A 481 0.84 2.79 13.03
C ALA A 481 0.53 2.39 11.58
N SER A 482 -0.71 2.55 11.12
CA SER A 482 -1.13 2.10 9.79
C SER A 482 -0.41 2.84 8.64
N ARG A 483 -0.41 2.21 7.44
CA ARG A 483 0.20 2.78 6.21
C ARG A 483 -0.30 4.18 5.86
N GLY A 484 -1.57 4.48 6.15
CA GLY A 484 -2.16 5.78 5.89
C GLY A 484 -1.75 6.87 6.89
N ALA A 485 -1.17 6.49 8.03
CA ALA A 485 -0.73 7.36 9.10
C ALA A 485 0.81 7.32 9.21
N PHE A 486 1.40 6.94 10.34
CA PHE A 486 2.86 6.92 10.54
C PHE A 486 3.60 5.81 9.78
N ASP A 487 2.92 4.78 9.30
CA ASP A 487 3.50 3.61 8.59
C ASP A 487 4.60 2.91 9.41
N ILE A 488 4.28 2.55 10.66
CA ILE A 488 5.21 1.89 11.59
C ILE A 488 5.13 0.38 11.39
N GLU A 489 6.06 -0.21 10.69
CA GLU A 489 6.18 -1.66 10.60
C GLU A 489 6.43 -2.27 11.99
N ALA A 490 6.09 -3.54 12.17
CA ALA A 490 6.14 -4.25 13.44
C ALA A 490 5.18 -3.74 14.55
N LEU A 491 4.40 -2.68 14.33
CA LEU A 491 3.33 -2.23 15.21
C LEU A 491 1.94 -2.65 14.68
N GLY A 492 1.75 -3.95 14.45
CA GLY A 492 0.44 -4.52 14.14
C GLY A 492 -0.47 -4.59 15.37
N PHE A 493 -1.72 -5.06 15.18
CA PHE A 493 -2.74 -5.14 16.22
C PHE A 493 -2.27 -5.87 17.49
N GLU A 494 -1.59 -7.01 17.36
CA GLU A 494 -1.08 -7.78 18.49
C GLU A 494 0.01 -7.02 19.29
N ALA A 495 0.86 -6.26 18.60
CA ALA A 495 1.85 -5.41 19.25
C ALA A 495 1.18 -4.23 19.97
N ALA A 496 0.21 -3.57 19.33
CA ALA A 496 -0.58 -2.52 19.96
C ALA A 496 -1.31 -3.05 21.20
N LYS A 497 -1.92 -4.24 21.13
CA LYS A 497 -2.56 -4.91 22.26
C LYS A 497 -1.57 -5.25 23.37
N ALA A 498 -0.37 -5.74 23.04
CA ALA A 498 0.67 -6.03 24.03
C ALA A 498 1.17 -4.77 24.73
N LEU A 499 1.14 -3.60 24.08
CA LEU A 499 1.51 -2.32 24.68
C LEU A 499 0.41 -1.72 25.58
N THR A 500 -0.86 -1.94 25.25
CA THR A 500 -2.01 -1.24 25.85
C THR A 500 -2.84 -2.12 26.79
N SER A 501 -2.79 -3.45 26.61
CA SER A 501 -3.56 -4.43 27.38
C SER A 501 -2.81 -5.76 27.49
N PRO A 502 -1.57 -5.77 28.06
CA PRO A 502 -0.79 -6.99 28.23
C PRO A 502 -1.40 -7.92 29.27
N ALA A 503 -0.93 -9.18 29.31
CA ALA A 503 -1.24 -10.08 30.41
C ALA A 503 -0.40 -9.77 31.67
N THR A 504 0.78 -9.19 31.51
CA THR A 504 1.63 -8.55 32.53
C THR A 504 2.45 -7.45 31.85
N PRO A 505 2.80 -6.36 32.52
CA PRO A 505 2.41 -5.96 33.90
C PRO A 505 0.95 -5.47 33.96
N ASP A 506 0.39 -5.35 35.18
CA ASP A 506 -0.98 -4.82 35.38
C ASP A 506 -1.12 -3.38 34.89
N THR A 507 -0.07 -2.56 35.01
CA THR A 507 0.00 -1.24 34.38
C THR A 507 0.65 -1.40 33.03
N PRO A 508 -0.09 -1.22 31.93
CA PRO A 508 0.45 -1.41 30.59
C PRO A 508 1.53 -0.37 30.25
N PRO A 509 2.49 -0.68 29.37
CA PRO A 509 3.50 0.27 28.89
C PRO A 509 2.91 1.54 28.27
N LEU A 510 1.76 1.42 27.62
CA LEU A 510 0.98 2.55 27.09
C LEU A 510 -0.37 2.63 27.76
N THR A 511 -0.60 3.67 28.54
CA THR A 511 -1.91 4.06 29.09
C THR A 511 -2.58 5.17 28.28
N THR A 512 -1.84 5.76 27.35
CA THR A 512 -2.28 6.76 26.37
C THR A 512 -1.37 6.71 25.15
N GLU A 513 -1.91 7.00 23.96
CA GLU A 513 -1.14 7.13 22.72
C GLU A 513 -0.12 8.30 22.76
N ALA A 514 -0.29 9.24 23.66
CA ALA A 514 0.64 10.35 23.88
C ALA A 514 2.08 9.87 24.10
N HIS A 515 2.26 8.73 24.74
CA HIS A 515 3.57 8.17 25.07
C HIS A 515 4.15 7.22 24.01
N LEU A 516 3.52 7.07 22.85
CA LEU A 516 3.96 6.15 21.81
C LEU A 516 5.42 6.37 21.38
N PHE A 517 5.82 7.62 21.15
CA PHE A 517 7.15 7.99 20.69
C PHE A 517 8.18 8.20 21.83
N SER A 518 7.76 8.07 23.08
CA SER A 518 8.63 8.11 24.26
C SER A 518 8.81 6.74 24.93
N LEU A 519 8.32 5.66 24.30
CA LEU A 519 8.54 4.30 24.76
C LEU A 519 10.04 4.00 24.92
N ASN A 520 10.39 3.27 25.98
CA ASN A 520 11.73 2.74 26.16
C ASN A 520 11.73 1.22 25.99
N ILE A 521 12.71 0.69 25.25
CA ILE A 521 12.78 -0.74 24.97
C ILE A 521 12.88 -1.59 26.24
N GLU A 522 13.57 -1.09 27.28
CA GLU A 522 13.73 -1.82 28.54
C GLU A 522 12.42 -1.97 29.31
N ASP A 523 11.49 -1.02 29.18
CA ASP A 523 10.18 -1.07 29.84
C ASP A 523 9.29 -2.20 29.28
N LEU A 524 9.64 -2.72 28.11
CA LEU A 524 8.90 -3.81 27.46
C LEU A 524 9.38 -5.22 27.88
N ARG A 525 10.41 -5.31 28.76
CA ARG A 525 11.05 -6.57 29.13
C ARG A 525 10.09 -7.56 29.79
N GLU A 526 9.20 -7.06 30.64
CA GLU A 526 8.27 -7.88 31.43
C GLU A 526 6.89 -8.05 30.75
N VAL A 527 6.75 -7.51 29.52
CA VAL A 527 5.48 -7.57 28.81
C VAL A 527 5.22 -8.98 28.29
N THR A 528 4.12 -9.56 28.75
CA THR A 528 3.65 -10.87 28.29
C THR A 528 2.24 -10.78 27.68
N ILE A 529 1.94 -11.73 26.82
CA ILE A 529 0.60 -11.94 26.28
C ILE A 529 0.11 -13.35 26.60
N GLU A 530 -1.20 -13.53 26.62
CA GLU A 530 -1.81 -14.87 26.66
C GLU A 530 -2.10 -15.33 25.23
N ARG A 531 -1.61 -16.49 24.88
CA ARG A 531 -1.92 -17.15 23.60
C ARG A 531 -2.18 -18.62 23.81
N GLU A 532 -2.89 -19.21 22.86
CA GLU A 532 -3.09 -20.65 22.87
C GLU A 532 -1.75 -21.38 22.61
N LYS A 533 -1.46 -22.34 23.48
CA LYS A 533 -0.28 -23.21 23.31
C LYS A 533 -0.48 -24.11 22.10
N LYS A 534 0.43 -24.01 21.13
CA LYS A 534 0.44 -24.88 19.94
C LYS A 534 1.51 -25.97 20.10
N VAL A 535 1.18 -27.20 19.71
CA VAL A 535 2.14 -28.31 19.62
C VAL A 535 2.16 -28.79 18.17
N LYS A 536 3.32 -28.68 17.51
CA LYS A 536 3.47 -28.95 16.07
C LYS A 536 2.47 -28.16 15.19
N GLY A 537 2.21 -26.90 15.56
CA GLY A 537 1.29 -26.02 14.81
C GLY A 537 -0.19 -26.18 15.17
N VAL A 538 -0.58 -27.20 15.93
CA VAL A 538 -1.98 -27.47 16.31
C VAL A 538 -2.26 -26.86 17.68
N GLY A 539 -3.36 -26.13 17.81
CA GLY A 539 -3.83 -25.58 19.07
C GLY A 539 -4.17 -26.70 20.07
N THR A 540 -3.86 -26.49 21.36
CA THR A 540 -4.10 -27.48 22.42
C THR A 540 -5.28 -27.13 23.32
N GLY A 541 -5.99 -26.02 23.06
CA GLY A 541 -7.03 -25.47 23.92
C GLY A 541 -6.51 -24.91 25.25
N LYS A 542 -5.19 -24.96 25.50
CA LYS A 542 -4.59 -24.45 26.74
C LYS A 542 -3.90 -23.10 26.47
N MET A 543 -4.23 -22.12 27.29
CA MET A 543 -3.56 -20.81 27.25
C MET A 543 -2.21 -20.87 27.96
N GLU A 544 -1.22 -20.17 27.39
CA GLU A 544 0.09 -19.96 28.00
C GLU A 544 0.47 -18.46 27.97
N ARG A 545 1.16 -17.98 29.01
CA ARG A 545 1.75 -16.65 29.02
C ARG A 545 3.14 -16.70 28.42
N VAL A 546 3.38 -15.82 27.46
CA VAL A 546 4.68 -15.74 26.77
C VAL A 546 5.16 -14.29 26.67
N PRO A 547 6.48 -14.05 26.77
CA PRO A 547 7.04 -12.74 26.47
C PRO A 547 6.70 -12.36 25.03
N TYR A 548 6.37 -11.08 24.80
CA TYR A 548 6.05 -10.60 23.44
C TYR A 548 7.24 -9.89 22.80
N PHE A 549 7.82 -8.92 23.47
CA PHE A 549 8.90 -8.09 22.94
C PHE A 549 10.31 -8.67 23.18
N TYR A 550 10.43 -9.62 24.09
CA TYR A 550 11.69 -10.24 24.46
C TYR A 550 11.68 -11.76 24.23
N THR A 551 12.85 -12.32 24.00
CA THR A 551 12.99 -13.77 23.85
C THR A 551 12.71 -14.50 25.16
N LYS A 552 12.07 -15.68 25.09
CA LYS A 552 11.83 -16.52 26.26
C LYS A 552 13.17 -16.99 26.84
N PRO A 553 13.42 -16.83 28.16
CA PRO A 553 14.62 -17.37 28.80
C PRO A 553 14.69 -18.89 28.64
N THR A 554 15.88 -19.41 28.36
CA THR A 554 16.15 -20.84 28.27
C THR A 554 17.37 -21.21 29.13
N LYS A 555 17.59 -22.50 29.40
CA LYS A 555 18.78 -22.94 30.13
C LYS A 555 20.11 -22.52 29.46
N ALA A 556 20.11 -22.44 28.13
CA ALA A 556 21.26 -22.04 27.33
C ALA A 556 21.39 -20.52 27.17
N ARG A 557 20.27 -19.78 27.31
CA ARG A 557 20.20 -18.31 27.23
C ARG A 557 19.31 -17.81 28.37
N PRO A 558 19.86 -17.64 29.59
CA PRO A 558 19.05 -17.24 30.75
C PRO A 558 18.60 -15.79 30.71
N GLU A 559 19.32 -14.92 29.98
CA GLU A 559 18.95 -13.51 29.83
C GLU A 559 18.08 -13.30 28.60
N PRO A 560 16.87 -12.73 28.78
CA PRO A 560 16.02 -12.34 27.67
C PRO A 560 16.65 -11.18 26.89
N LYS A 561 16.59 -11.23 25.56
CA LYS A 561 17.01 -10.15 24.66
C LYS A 561 15.81 -9.64 23.87
N PRO A 562 15.81 -8.37 23.46
CA PRO A 562 14.79 -7.88 22.53
C PRO A 562 14.71 -8.76 21.28
N THR A 563 13.51 -9.04 20.81
CA THR A 563 13.31 -9.78 19.55
C THR A 563 13.71 -8.92 18.36
N LYS A 564 13.98 -9.52 17.18
CA LYS A 564 14.22 -8.76 15.95
C LYS A 564 13.06 -7.79 15.64
N ASN A 565 11.81 -8.25 15.81
CA ASN A 565 10.65 -7.39 15.62
C ASN A 565 10.60 -6.21 16.61
N THR A 566 11.07 -6.38 17.84
CA THR A 566 11.15 -5.29 18.81
C THR A 566 12.20 -4.26 18.40
N LEU A 567 13.36 -4.70 17.95
CA LEU A 567 14.41 -3.80 17.45
C LEU A 567 13.92 -3.03 16.21
N ASN A 568 13.24 -3.71 15.31
CA ASN A 568 12.63 -3.08 14.14
C ASN A 568 11.56 -2.06 14.55
N LEU A 569 10.70 -2.39 15.52
CA LEU A 569 9.68 -1.46 16.04
C LEU A 569 10.30 -0.13 16.48
N PHE A 570 11.39 -0.16 17.24
CA PHE A 570 12.03 1.06 17.71
C PHE A 570 12.72 1.84 16.59
N ALA A 571 13.31 1.16 15.60
CA ALA A 571 13.85 1.81 14.42
C ALA A 571 12.75 2.50 13.60
N GLU A 572 11.62 1.83 13.41
CA GLU A 572 10.46 2.40 12.69
C GLU A 572 9.78 3.55 13.48
N LEU A 573 9.75 3.51 14.81
CA LEU A 573 9.29 4.62 15.64
C LEU A 573 10.14 5.87 15.43
N GLU A 574 11.46 5.74 15.38
CA GLU A 574 12.36 6.88 15.11
C GLU A 574 12.19 7.42 13.69
N LYS A 575 12.04 6.56 12.70
CA LYS A 575 11.74 6.94 11.31
C LYS A 575 10.38 7.65 11.20
N ALA A 576 9.38 7.15 11.90
CA ALA A 576 8.03 7.69 11.91
C ALA A 576 7.95 9.13 12.44
N LYS A 577 8.86 9.55 13.31
CA LYS A 577 8.95 10.94 13.79
C LYS A 577 9.20 11.95 12.66
N GLN A 578 9.77 11.51 11.53
CA GLN A 578 10.09 12.36 10.38
C GLN A 578 8.99 12.37 9.31
N GLN A 579 7.87 11.71 9.53
CA GLN A 579 6.75 11.71 8.59
C GLN A 579 6.18 13.12 8.39
N PRO A 580 5.65 13.44 7.19
CA PRO A 580 5.08 14.74 6.88
C PRO A 580 3.83 15.02 7.72
N LEU A 581 3.53 16.30 7.95
CA LEU A 581 2.44 16.78 8.81
C LEU A 581 1.09 16.13 8.50
N TRP A 582 0.75 15.90 7.24
CA TRP A 582 -0.52 15.28 6.88
C TRP A 582 -0.69 13.87 7.45
N ARG A 583 0.40 13.09 7.59
CA ARG A 583 0.38 11.76 8.20
C ARG A 583 0.15 11.83 9.70
N VAL A 584 0.71 12.83 10.36
CA VAL A 584 0.46 13.12 11.77
C VAL A 584 -1.02 13.43 11.98
N LEU A 585 -1.61 14.28 11.14
CA LEU A 585 -3.05 14.61 11.19
C LEU A 585 -3.93 13.35 11.01
N VAL A 586 -3.60 12.47 10.09
CA VAL A 586 -4.33 11.20 9.93
C VAL A 586 -4.19 10.32 11.17
N ALA A 587 -2.98 10.23 11.76
CA ALA A 587 -2.71 9.41 12.94
C ALA A 587 -3.52 9.85 14.17
N LEU A 588 -3.84 11.14 14.30
CA LEU A 588 -4.68 11.68 15.38
C LEU A 588 -6.13 11.18 15.35
N SER A 589 -6.56 10.52 14.25
CA SER A 589 -7.91 9.96 14.12
C SER A 589 -9.04 10.95 14.31
N ILE A 590 -8.82 12.23 13.98
CA ILE A 590 -9.86 13.27 14.03
C ILE A 590 -11.01 12.87 13.13
N ARG A 591 -12.22 12.91 13.65
CA ARG A 591 -13.41 12.49 12.88
C ARG A 591 -13.53 13.27 11.58
N HIS A 592 -13.83 12.62 10.50
CA HIS A 592 -13.93 13.16 9.13
C HIS A 592 -12.60 13.64 8.51
N VAL A 593 -11.49 13.69 9.24
CA VAL A 593 -10.17 14.02 8.70
C VAL A 593 -9.50 12.75 8.17
N GLY A 594 -9.68 12.51 6.88
CA GLY A 594 -8.98 11.43 6.15
C GLY A 594 -7.72 11.98 5.43
N PRO A 595 -6.98 11.13 4.69
CA PRO A 595 -5.75 11.54 3.99
C PRO A 595 -5.91 12.76 3.07
N THR A 596 -7.05 12.88 2.39
CA THR A 596 -7.33 14.02 1.48
C THR A 596 -7.45 15.33 2.24
N ALA A 597 -8.29 15.37 3.28
CA ALA A 597 -8.45 16.56 4.12
C ALA A 597 -7.16 16.90 4.87
N ALA A 598 -6.45 15.88 5.38
CA ALA A 598 -5.18 16.07 6.09
C ALA A 598 -4.11 16.69 5.19
N ARG A 599 -3.99 16.26 3.93
CA ARG A 599 -3.06 16.88 2.96
C ARG A 599 -3.43 18.32 2.65
N ALA A 600 -4.72 18.61 2.46
CA ALA A 600 -5.20 19.97 2.20
C ALA A 600 -4.89 20.90 3.39
N LEU A 601 -5.14 20.43 4.61
CA LEU A 601 -4.83 21.18 5.83
C LEU A 601 -3.32 21.41 6.01
N ALA A 602 -2.50 20.37 5.80
CA ALA A 602 -1.05 20.48 5.90
C ALA A 602 -0.47 21.45 4.87
N ALA A 603 -0.98 21.42 3.63
CA ALA A 603 -0.56 22.32 2.56
C ALA A 603 -0.94 23.78 2.83
N GLU A 604 -2.15 24.04 3.35
CA GLU A 604 -2.63 25.40 3.65
C GLU A 604 -1.95 26.00 4.88
N PHE A 605 -1.85 25.23 5.96
CA PHE A 605 -1.39 25.77 7.26
C PHE A 605 0.11 25.54 7.52
N GLY A 606 0.73 24.52 6.93
CA GLY A 606 2.15 24.22 7.05
C GLY A 606 2.58 23.71 8.44
N SER A 607 1.80 23.92 9.50
CA SER A 607 2.14 23.46 10.85
C SER A 607 0.91 23.05 11.66
N MET A 608 1.10 22.15 12.62
CA MET A 608 0.08 21.71 13.57
C MET A 608 -0.43 22.88 14.43
N GLN A 609 0.47 23.79 14.83
CA GLN A 609 0.13 24.96 15.61
C GLN A 609 -0.82 25.88 14.82
N ALA A 610 -0.55 26.14 13.56
CA ALA A 610 -1.39 26.96 12.73
C ALA A 610 -2.78 26.35 12.51
N ILE A 611 -2.88 25.01 12.42
CA ILE A 611 -4.18 24.32 12.34
C ILE A 611 -4.95 24.44 13.65
N ARG A 612 -4.27 24.28 14.80
CA ARG A 612 -4.86 24.37 16.15
C ARG A 612 -5.38 25.78 16.47
N GLU A 613 -4.72 26.80 15.96
CA GLU A 613 -5.08 28.23 16.19
C GLU A 613 -6.07 28.79 15.16
N ALA A 614 -6.33 28.05 14.08
CA ALA A 614 -7.22 28.50 13.03
C ALA A 614 -8.69 28.51 13.50
N ASP A 615 -9.40 29.59 13.14
CA ASP A 615 -10.83 29.68 13.35
C ASP A 615 -11.63 28.78 12.37
N ARG A 616 -12.92 28.64 12.66
CA ARG A 616 -13.85 27.80 11.91
C ARG A 616 -13.93 28.18 10.43
N GLU A 617 -13.99 29.49 10.16
CA GLU A 617 -14.13 30.03 8.82
C GLU A 617 -12.89 29.74 7.97
N ARG A 618 -11.74 29.90 8.57
CA ARG A 618 -10.45 29.62 7.89
C ARG A 618 -10.23 28.14 7.64
N LEU A 619 -10.58 27.28 8.59
CA LEU A 619 -10.56 25.81 8.38
C LEU A 619 -11.53 25.39 7.27
N ALA A 620 -12.78 25.89 7.30
CA ALA A 620 -13.80 25.53 6.33
C ALA A 620 -13.54 26.11 4.92
N ALA A 621 -12.68 27.11 4.79
CA ALA A 621 -12.27 27.67 3.50
C ALA A 621 -11.27 26.81 2.73
N VAL A 622 -10.64 25.84 3.40
CA VAL A 622 -9.70 24.91 2.75
C VAL A 622 -10.46 23.98 1.79
N ASP A 623 -9.96 23.83 0.58
CA ASP A 623 -10.60 22.98 -0.44
C ASP A 623 -10.67 21.52 0.05
N GLY A 624 -11.86 20.92 0.00
CA GLY A 624 -12.10 19.57 0.55
C GLY A 624 -12.28 19.51 2.07
N VAL A 625 -12.26 20.66 2.77
CA VAL A 625 -12.53 20.77 4.21
C VAL A 625 -13.80 21.60 4.38
N GLY A 626 -14.95 20.96 4.51
CA GLY A 626 -16.22 21.68 4.78
C GLY A 626 -16.39 22.03 6.26
N THR A 627 -17.50 22.72 6.58
CA THR A 627 -17.84 23.13 7.95
C THR A 627 -17.88 21.97 8.94
N THR A 628 -18.34 20.78 8.52
CA THR A 628 -18.39 19.57 9.36
C THR A 628 -17.00 19.10 9.78
N ILE A 629 -15.99 19.18 8.88
CA ILE A 629 -14.61 18.82 9.19
C ILE A 629 -14.00 19.88 10.10
N ALA A 630 -14.25 21.16 9.81
CA ALA A 630 -13.78 22.29 10.63
C ALA A 630 -14.29 22.17 12.08
N ASP A 631 -15.60 21.90 12.24
CA ASP A 631 -16.21 21.68 13.56
C ASP A 631 -15.56 20.49 14.28
N SER A 632 -15.32 19.37 13.56
CA SER A 632 -14.67 18.18 14.15
C SER A 632 -13.22 18.44 14.60
N ILE A 633 -12.47 19.30 13.91
CA ILE A 633 -11.11 19.69 14.30
C ILE A 633 -11.16 20.55 15.58
N ILE A 634 -12.03 21.53 15.63
CA ILE A 634 -12.17 22.42 16.79
C ILE A 634 -12.62 21.64 18.02
N GLU A 635 -13.67 20.81 17.89
CA GLU A 635 -14.17 19.97 18.97
C GLU A 635 -13.08 19.01 19.48
N TRP A 636 -12.26 18.44 18.56
CA TRP A 636 -11.18 17.55 18.92
C TRP A 636 -10.10 18.25 19.74
N PHE A 637 -9.66 19.45 19.36
CA PHE A 637 -8.68 20.22 20.11
C PHE A 637 -9.22 20.87 21.39
N ALA A 638 -10.54 20.95 21.57
CA ALA A 638 -11.16 21.40 22.80
C ALA A 638 -11.03 20.41 23.96
N GLU A 639 -10.70 19.14 23.67
CA GLU A 639 -10.44 18.11 24.66
C GLU A 639 -8.96 18.16 25.12
N ASP A 640 -8.72 18.45 26.40
CA ASP A 640 -7.38 18.62 26.97
C ASP A 640 -6.44 17.44 26.70
N TRP A 641 -6.96 16.21 26.78
CA TRP A 641 -6.12 15.02 26.57
C TRP A 641 -5.72 14.81 25.11
N HIS A 642 -6.45 15.35 24.15
CA HIS A 642 -6.06 15.36 22.73
C HIS A 642 -4.90 16.35 22.50
N ALA A 643 -4.95 17.51 23.14
CA ALA A 643 -3.85 18.46 23.11
C ALA A 643 -2.59 17.84 23.72
N GLU A 644 -2.72 17.12 24.85
CA GLU A 644 -1.63 16.38 25.49
C GLU A 644 -0.96 15.37 24.53
N VAL A 645 -1.73 14.69 23.67
CA VAL A 645 -1.18 13.76 22.65
C VAL A 645 -0.27 14.50 21.68
N VAL A 646 -0.74 15.61 21.11
CA VAL A 646 0.02 16.41 20.14
C VAL A 646 1.29 16.99 20.80
N ASP A 647 1.16 17.58 21.99
CA ASP A 647 2.26 18.19 22.70
C ASP A 647 3.33 17.14 23.11
N SER A 648 2.89 15.93 23.52
CA SER A 648 3.79 14.84 23.86
C SER A 648 4.53 14.28 22.64
N TRP A 649 3.86 14.14 21.51
CA TRP A 649 4.48 13.72 20.26
C TRP A 649 5.51 14.77 19.80
N ALA A 650 5.18 16.05 19.87
CA ALA A 650 6.11 17.14 19.56
C ALA A 650 7.34 17.09 20.47
N ALA A 651 7.15 16.94 21.78
CA ALA A 651 8.24 16.83 22.77
C ALA A 651 9.13 15.59 22.53
N ALA A 652 8.56 14.49 22.02
CA ALA A 652 9.27 13.28 21.63
C ALA A 652 10.02 13.39 20.27
N GLY A 653 9.90 14.53 19.58
CA GLY A 653 10.60 14.81 18.33
C GLY A 653 9.80 14.45 17.05
N VAL A 654 8.50 14.23 17.16
CA VAL A 654 7.64 14.10 15.98
C VAL A 654 7.55 15.44 15.27
N ARG A 655 7.74 15.42 13.95
CA ARG A 655 7.71 16.60 13.10
C ARG A 655 6.28 17.17 13.03
N MET A 656 6.10 18.38 13.58
CA MET A 656 4.81 19.06 13.65
C MET A 656 4.64 20.18 12.61
N GLU A 657 5.61 20.33 11.73
CA GLU A 657 5.58 21.30 10.64
C GLU A 657 6.26 20.74 9.41
N ASP A 658 5.77 21.07 8.25
CA ASP A 658 6.44 20.75 7.01
C ASP A 658 7.46 21.84 6.71
N THR A 659 8.72 21.46 6.56
CA THR A 659 9.79 22.39 6.14
C THR A 659 9.45 22.88 4.74
N ARG A 660 9.16 24.17 4.62
CA ARG A 660 9.04 24.82 3.33
C ARG A 660 10.43 24.90 2.71
N ASP A 661 10.53 24.53 1.46
CA ASP A 661 11.75 24.75 0.70
C ASP A 661 11.89 26.26 0.44
N GLU A 662 12.65 26.93 1.31
CA GLU A 662 12.92 28.36 1.20
C GLU A 662 13.73 28.73 -0.07
N SER A 663 14.27 27.73 -0.77
CA SER A 663 14.97 27.94 -2.06
C SER A 663 14.02 28.21 -3.22
N VAL A 664 12.71 27.92 -3.05
CA VAL A 664 11.69 28.14 -4.09
C VAL A 664 11.01 29.50 -3.86
N GLU A 665 11.24 30.42 -4.79
CA GLU A 665 10.65 31.76 -4.76
C GLU A 665 9.11 31.69 -4.84
N ARG A 666 8.40 32.47 -4.03
CA ARG A 666 6.93 32.46 -3.93
C ARG A 666 6.28 33.33 -5.02
N THR A 667 6.52 32.99 -6.26
CA THR A 667 6.04 33.71 -7.43
C THR A 667 4.52 33.72 -7.60
N LEU A 668 3.79 32.79 -6.93
CA LEU A 668 2.35 32.58 -7.09
C LEU A 668 1.54 32.89 -5.83
N GLU A 669 2.08 33.63 -4.86
CA GLU A 669 1.39 33.94 -3.61
C GLU A 669 0.05 34.63 -3.83
N GLY A 670 -1.02 34.07 -3.24
CA GLY A 670 -2.38 34.59 -3.36
C GLY A 670 -3.08 34.26 -4.68
N LEU A 671 -2.44 33.60 -5.62
CA LEU A 671 -3.01 33.26 -6.91
C LEU A 671 -3.68 31.88 -6.89
N THR A 672 -4.82 31.77 -7.56
CA THR A 672 -5.49 30.49 -7.80
C THR A 672 -5.29 30.06 -9.24
N VAL A 673 -4.67 28.92 -9.44
CA VAL A 673 -4.36 28.34 -10.75
C VAL A 673 -5.08 27.01 -10.92
N VAL A 674 -5.69 26.78 -12.09
CA VAL A 674 -6.32 25.52 -12.46
C VAL A 674 -5.53 24.90 -13.60
N VAL A 675 -5.08 23.67 -13.43
CA VAL A 675 -4.44 22.91 -14.50
C VAL A 675 -5.44 21.93 -15.11
N THR A 676 -5.56 21.91 -16.43
CA THR A 676 -6.46 21.03 -17.18
C THR A 676 -5.77 20.50 -18.44
N GLY A 677 -6.16 19.32 -18.90
CA GLY A 677 -5.47 18.65 -20.02
C GLY A 677 -4.19 17.96 -19.57
N THR A 678 -3.38 17.53 -20.55
CA THR A 678 -2.08 16.85 -20.35
C THR A 678 -0.97 17.82 -20.72
N LEU A 679 -0.05 18.06 -19.79
CA LEU A 679 1.19 18.79 -19.99
C LEU A 679 2.32 17.78 -20.30
N ASN A 680 3.31 18.17 -21.08
CA ASN A 680 4.41 17.28 -21.46
C ASN A 680 5.52 17.23 -20.39
N GLY A 681 5.84 18.35 -19.75
CA GLY A 681 6.87 18.49 -18.72
C GLY A 681 6.36 18.33 -17.29
N TYR A 682 5.04 18.26 -17.09
CA TYR A 682 4.46 18.19 -15.75
C TYR A 682 3.40 17.07 -15.67
N THR A 683 3.52 16.23 -14.67
CA THR A 683 2.34 15.42 -14.27
C THR A 683 1.28 16.35 -13.67
N ARG A 684 0.03 15.93 -13.60
CA ARG A 684 -1.05 16.74 -13.00
C ARG A 684 -0.77 17.09 -11.53
N ASP A 685 -0.20 16.15 -10.80
CA ASP A 685 0.15 16.39 -9.38
C ASP A 685 1.47 17.15 -9.25
N GLY A 686 2.45 16.92 -10.14
CA GLY A 686 3.65 17.73 -10.23
C GLY A 686 3.36 19.20 -10.57
N ALA A 687 2.39 19.46 -11.45
CA ALA A 687 1.95 20.83 -11.74
C ALA A 687 1.25 21.48 -10.52
N LYS A 688 0.44 20.73 -9.79
CA LYS A 688 -0.17 21.21 -8.52
C LYS A 688 0.90 21.49 -7.47
N GLU A 689 1.85 20.58 -7.32
CA GLU A 689 2.94 20.73 -6.37
C GLU A 689 3.83 21.94 -6.72
N ALA A 690 4.13 22.15 -8.01
CA ALA A 690 4.85 23.33 -8.49
C ALA A 690 4.11 24.65 -8.20
N ILE A 691 2.79 24.66 -8.26
CA ILE A 691 1.96 25.82 -7.88
C ILE A 691 2.00 26.04 -6.36
N ILE A 692 1.80 24.97 -5.58
CA ILE A 692 1.72 25.05 -4.11
C ILE A 692 3.10 25.44 -3.52
N SER A 693 4.18 24.87 -4.00
CA SER A 693 5.54 25.18 -3.54
C SER A 693 5.90 26.67 -3.75
N ARG A 694 5.28 27.32 -4.74
CA ARG A 694 5.46 28.75 -5.04
C ARG A 694 4.39 29.64 -4.39
N GLY A 695 3.62 29.12 -3.44
CA GLY A 695 2.63 29.89 -2.67
C GLY A 695 1.28 30.06 -3.37
N GLY A 696 1.08 29.44 -4.53
CA GLY A 696 -0.18 29.47 -5.27
C GLY A 696 -1.19 28.44 -4.78
N LYS A 697 -2.48 28.65 -5.07
CA LYS A 697 -3.56 27.71 -4.83
C LYS A 697 -3.86 26.91 -6.10
N ALA A 698 -3.57 25.60 -6.09
CA ALA A 698 -3.96 24.70 -7.17
C ALA A 698 -5.43 24.26 -6.97
N SER A 699 -6.35 24.70 -7.84
CA SER A 699 -7.77 24.37 -7.75
C SER A 699 -8.19 23.28 -8.74
N GLY A 700 -9.05 22.39 -8.31
CA GLY A 700 -9.63 21.33 -9.14
C GLY A 700 -10.77 21.81 -10.06
N SER A 701 -11.32 23.00 -9.84
CA SER A 701 -12.45 23.54 -10.59
C SER A 701 -12.26 25.00 -11.01
N VAL A 702 -12.76 25.35 -12.21
CA VAL A 702 -12.72 26.71 -12.74
C VAL A 702 -13.88 27.53 -12.18
N SER A 703 -13.58 28.69 -11.61
CA SER A 703 -14.55 29.65 -11.05
C SER A 703 -14.12 31.09 -11.30
N LYS A 704 -14.96 32.06 -10.95
CA LYS A 704 -14.62 33.51 -11.05
C LYS A 704 -13.44 33.93 -10.15
N ARG A 705 -13.02 33.08 -9.21
CA ARG A 705 -11.86 33.28 -8.33
C ARG A 705 -10.57 32.67 -8.88
N THR A 706 -10.65 32.01 -10.05
CA THR A 706 -9.46 31.45 -10.73
C THR A 706 -8.74 32.58 -11.45
N HIS A 707 -7.44 32.72 -11.21
CA HIS A 707 -6.60 33.76 -11.82
C HIS A 707 -6.03 33.27 -13.15
N PHE A 708 -5.56 32.03 -13.21
CA PHE A 708 -4.99 31.42 -14.41
C PHE A 708 -5.55 30.02 -14.62
N VAL A 709 -5.75 29.66 -15.89
CA VAL A 709 -6.07 28.28 -16.29
C VAL A 709 -4.96 27.80 -17.23
N VAL A 710 -4.23 26.78 -16.82
CA VAL A 710 -3.21 26.14 -17.64
C VAL A 710 -3.87 25.03 -18.44
N ALA A 711 -3.85 25.13 -19.74
CA ALA A 711 -4.50 24.21 -20.67
C ALA A 711 -3.46 23.44 -21.49
N GLY A 712 -3.22 22.17 -21.14
CA GLY A 712 -2.46 21.24 -21.96
C GLY A 712 -3.32 20.56 -23.02
N ALA A 713 -2.78 19.52 -23.66
CA ALA A 713 -3.51 18.75 -24.67
C ALA A 713 -4.79 18.14 -24.06
N ASN A 714 -5.91 18.18 -24.83
CA ASN A 714 -7.22 17.65 -24.41
C ASN A 714 -7.80 18.29 -23.14
N ALA A 715 -7.72 19.60 -22.99
CA ALA A 715 -8.11 20.34 -21.81
C ALA A 715 -9.61 20.26 -21.43
N GLY A 716 -10.50 19.88 -22.36
CA GLY A 716 -11.91 19.56 -22.11
C GLY A 716 -12.74 20.71 -21.54
N SER A 717 -13.87 20.40 -20.93
CA SER A 717 -14.89 21.35 -20.45
C SER A 717 -14.39 22.43 -19.46
N LYS A 718 -13.25 22.28 -18.84
CA LYS A 718 -12.65 23.30 -17.98
C LYS A 718 -12.07 24.46 -18.80
N LEU A 719 -11.52 24.18 -19.98
CA LEU A 719 -11.05 25.19 -20.91
C LEU A 719 -12.25 26.02 -21.44
N ASP A 720 -13.32 25.34 -21.86
CA ASP A 720 -14.53 26.01 -22.33
C ASP A 720 -15.11 26.95 -21.25
N LYS A 721 -15.11 26.48 -20.00
CA LYS A 721 -15.57 27.27 -18.86
C LYS A 721 -14.64 28.44 -18.54
N ALA A 722 -13.35 28.29 -18.69
CA ALA A 722 -12.37 29.37 -18.53
C ALA A 722 -12.60 30.48 -19.57
N GLN A 723 -12.81 30.09 -20.83
CA GLN A 723 -13.13 31.02 -21.93
C GLN A 723 -14.46 31.74 -21.70
N GLN A 724 -15.51 31.02 -21.28
CA GLN A 724 -16.81 31.62 -20.92
C GLN A 724 -16.71 32.64 -19.79
N LEU A 725 -15.81 32.45 -18.83
CA LEU A 725 -15.59 33.35 -17.70
C LEU A 725 -14.56 34.46 -18.01
N GLY A 726 -13.96 34.48 -19.21
CA GLY A 726 -12.93 35.45 -19.62
C GLY A 726 -11.63 35.35 -18.80
N LEU A 727 -11.27 34.16 -18.33
CA LEU A 727 -10.06 33.94 -17.52
C LEU A 727 -8.82 33.82 -18.40
N LYS A 728 -7.66 34.20 -17.87
CA LYS A 728 -6.36 34.01 -18.56
C LYS A 728 -6.05 32.53 -18.71
N VAL A 729 -5.92 32.08 -19.95
CA VAL A 729 -5.55 30.69 -20.29
C VAL A 729 -4.11 30.68 -20.78
N LEU A 730 -3.30 29.81 -20.18
CA LEU A 730 -1.90 29.61 -20.50
C LEU A 730 -1.70 28.20 -21.09
N ASP A 731 -0.76 28.08 -21.98
CA ASP A 731 -0.17 26.81 -22.37
C ASP A 731 0.93 26.36 -21.38
N GLU A 732 1.67 25.33 -21.72
CA GLU A 732 2.73 24.81 -20.84
C GLU A 732 3.95 25.74 -20.74
N GLU A 733 4.28 26.46 -21.80
CA GLU A 733 5.36 27.47 -21.80
C GLU A 733 4.97 28.66 -20.92
N GLY A 734 3.73 29.14 -21.06
CA GLY A 734 3.16 30.18 -20.21
C GLY A 734 3.06 29.74 -18.75
N PHE A 735 2.79 28.45 -18.49
CA PHE A 735 2.81 27.92 -17.13
C PHE A 735 4.23 27.92 -16.52
N THR A 736 5.24 27.53 -17.30
CA THR A 736 6.63 27.57 -16.85
C THR A 736 7.08 28.99 -16.54
N ALA A 737 6.75 29.95 -17.42
CA ALA A 737 7.02 31.35 -17.18
C ALA A 737 6.30 31.89 -15.92
N LEU A 738 5.04 31.47 -15.72
CA LEU A 738 4.28 31.79 -14.51
C LEU A 738 4.91 31.26 -13.23
N LEU A 739 5.44 30.03 -13.27
CA LEU A 739 6.13 29.42 -12.14
C LEU A 739 7.46 30.12 -11.80
N GLU A 740 8.20 30.57 -12.79
CA GLU A 740 9.55 31.17 -12.64
C GLU A 740 9.49 32.64 -12.26
N GLY A 741 8.60 33.42 -12.85
CA GLY A 741 8.58 34.88 -12.69
C GLY A 741 7.21 35.47 -12.30
N GLY A 742 6.24 34.62 -11.96
CA GLY A 742 4.91 35.09 -11.55
C GLY A 742 4.07 35.71 -12.67
N PRO A 743 2.99 36.44 -12.32
CA PRO A 743 2.08 37.03 -13.30
C PRO A 743 2.74 37.99 -14.28
N GLU A 744 3.78 38.70 -13.83
CA GLU A 744 4.50 39.69 -14.65
C GLU A 744 5.26 39.05 -15.80
N ALA A 745 5.83 37.86 -15.60
CA ALA A 745 6.52 37.11 -16.64
C ALA A 745 5.62 36.63 -17.78
N VAL A 746 4.35 36.35 -17.44
CA VAL A 746 3.33 35.91 -18.42
C VAL A 746 2.80 37.10 -19.25
N GLU A 747 2.81 38.30 -18.71
CA GLU A 747 2.42 39.52 -19.44
C GLU A 747 3.49 39.95 -20.45
N ALA A 748 4.76 39.70 -20.13
CA ALA A 748 5.89 40.01 -21.02
C ALA A 748 6.03 39.04 -22.21
N THR A 749 5.50 37.82 -22.12
CA THR A 749 5.50 36.83 -23.22
C THR A 749 4.29 36.96 -24.15
N ALA A 750 3.30 37.76 -23.81
CA ALA A 750 2.10 38.00 -24.62
C ALA A 750 2.18 39.24 -25.55
N GLU A 751 3.28 40.04 -25.47
CA GLU A 751 3.64 41.09 -26.42
C GLU A 751 4.66 40.56 -27.45
#